data_8d8dd94a2835b04f2a5ab15928221b0c
#
_entry.id   8d8dd94a2835b04f2a5ab15928221b0c
#
_cell.length_a   1.000
_cell.length_b   1.000
_cell.length_c   1.000
_cell.angle_alpha   90.00
_cell.angle_beta   90.00
_cell.angle_gamma   90.00
#
_symmetry.space_group_name_H-M   'P 1'
#
loop_
_entity.id
_entity.type
_entity.pdbx_description
1 polymer ?
#
loop_
_entity_poly.entity_id
_entity_poly.type
_entity_poly.pdbx_seq_one_letter_code
_entity_poly.pdbx_strand_id
1 'polypeptide(L)'
;MSAFARRNPPGIIWIEATIVAEIHIKHLGGFMIKLKKLSAIALAAVMAASALTGCGSKKNKSTVTTTPTDLSDEQTTTVDTSKETSSDAKDDSNSEKSFGLTQKTADGTILQCFSWSFNTIKDSLEDIALAGYSTIQTSPVNACYNGGDAGIDLNGSGKWYYHYQPTDWTIGNYQLGTKEEFKSMCEEADKYGIKVIVDVVPNHTTKSTEALGEGLLNAVGGIDNLYHKKGKDEVSNYKDRGECTHQAVGGLFDVNTENIAFQNYFINYMNECIACGADGFRFDTAKHIGLPDDPVEDSSMPNTFWTNVLSKLDNKDNLFIYGEVLQDGGDRIADYIDTLGAATASSYGYTIRGALQTGNLDVRNLTNYGIGNAKPNIVTWVESHDNYTGDDATYSKITNEDIVLGWTVLAAQKTGTPLFFSRPYNASSDLIWGTFNKIGMSGDYLYKNSAITAANRFRNAMAGEEQNIFNPSDSTSVIFIERGKKGLAIVNASIKPYEFNVETNLADGEYKDRVSGNTYTVKDGKISGTIENKSTIILYNDGYLEFAPAAIVKVDDSVTGSYNTDSIEVKLHVENATEGEYSVDGASPVAYKDNDTITIGAGKNSQETTTLKLTAVNEAGNKTAMTYIFRKQATLTGSIEVTFVKPDSWGDKVYAYVYDETTKAPTVIENAAWPGVEMEHVEGNKYKYTFEKNWEGYEPLIIFNDSNNQSNAAMEPGENVINGKEYTCN
;
A
#
# COMPACT_ATOMS: atom_id res chain seq x y z
N MET A 1 20.09 52.83 29.56
CA MET A 1 20.14 52.21 30.89
C MET A 1 19.47 50.85 30.77
N SER A 2 20.27 49.89 30.61
CA SER A 2 20.67 48.66 31.36
C SER A 2 19.46 47.76 31.61
N ALA A 3 19.34 46.69 30.84
CA ALA A 3 19.87 45.35 31.04
C ALA A 3 19.30 44.61 32.26
N PHE A 4 18.59 43.53 32.03
CA PHE A 4 18.88 42.29 32.73
C PHE A 4 18.20 41.09 32.00
N ALA A 5 19.02 40.31 31.33
CA ALA A 5 18.66 39.00 30.87
C ALA A 5 18.58 38.03 32.06
N ARG A 6 17.53 37.22 32.15
CA ARG A 6 17.56 36.02 32.97
C ARG A 6 17.32 34.80 32.08
N ARG A 7 18.36 33.99 32.00
CA ARG A 7 18.34 32.61 31.45
C ARG A 7 17.51 31.73 32.40
N ASN A 8 16.52 31.03 31.87
CA ASN A 8 15.91 29.89 32.54
C ASN A 8 16.63 28.62 32.12
N PRO A 9 16.87 27.72 33.06
CA PRO A 9 17.56 26.44 32.77
C PRO A 9 16.59 25.45 32.05
N PRO A 10 17.13 24.51 31.23
CA PRO A 10 16.32 23.56 30.45
C PRO A 10 15.90 22.37 31.34
N GLY A 11 14.81 22.51 32.04
CA GLY A 11 14.31 21.45 32.94
C GLY A 11 12.79 21.39 33.12
N ILE A 12 12.06 22.42 32.66
CA ILE A 12 10.62 22.56 32.99
C ILE A 12 9.72 22.09 31.81
N ILE A 13 10.24 21.95 30.61
CA ILE A 13 9.43 21.58 29.43
C ILE A 13 9.06 20.07 29.43
N TRP A 14 9.79 19.22 30.14
CA TRP A 14 9.54 17.78 30.22
C TRP A 14 8.42 17.37 31.19
N ILE A 15 8.06 18.23 32.13
CA ILE A 15 7.03 17.88 33.13
C ILE A 15 5.61 18.12 32.61
N GLU A 16 5.40 19.09 31.72
CA GLU A 16 4.07 19.33 31.14
C GLU A 16 3.71 18.31 30.03
N ALA A 17 4.67 17.86 29.24
CA ALA A 17 4.43 16.82 28.22
C ALA A 17 4.08 15.46 28.85
N THR A 18 4.67 15.12 29.99
CA THR A 18 4.40 13.88 30.70
C THR A 18 3.04 13.90 31.43
N ILE A 19 2.60 15.08 31.90
CA ILE A 19 1.30 15.22 32.58
C ILE A 19 0.14 15.20 31.57
N VAL A 20 0.33 15.74 30.35
CA VAL A 20 -0.71 15.71 29.31
C VAL A 20 -0.86 14.30 28.74
N ALA A 21 0.24 13.55 28.60
CA ALA A 21 0.18 12.14 28.19
C ALA A 21 -0.49 11.24 29.25
N GLU A 22 -0.22 11.45 30.55
CA GLU A 22 -0.88 10.69 31.61
C GLU A 22 -2.37 11.03 31.81
N ILE A 23 -2.80 12.24 31.46
CA ILE A 23 -4.24 12.61 31.54
C ILE A 23 -5.02 12.04 30.35
N HIS A 24 -4.42 11.95 29.16
CA HIS A 24 -5.08 11.28 28.01
C HIS A 24 -5.16 9.76 28.18
N ILE A 25 -4.18 9.12 28.80
CA ILE A 25 -4.16 7.68 29.06
C ILE A 25 -5.15 7.28 30.18
N LYS A 26 -5.51 8.19 31.09
CA LYS A 26 -6.49 7.93 32.15
C LYS A 26 -7.96 8.03 31.70
N HIS A 27 -8.23 8.55 30.50
CA HIS A 27 -9.59 8.64 29.94
C HIS A 27 -9.94 7.54 28.94
N LEU A 28 -8.95 6.73 28.53
CA LEU A 28 -9.15 5.51 27.77
C LEU A 28 -9.22 4.35 28.78
N GLY A 29 -10.39 4.16 29.36
CA GLY A 29 -10.65 3.07 30.29
C GLY A 29 -10.44 1.71 29.59
N GLY A 30 -9.52 0.91 30.12
CA GLY A 30 -9.35 -0.48 29.73
C GLY A 30 -8.01 -0.87 29.11
N PHE A 31 -7.20 0.07 28.65
CA PHE A 31 -5.95 -0.25 27.92
C PHE A 31 -4.67 -0.19 28.77
N MET A 32 -4.68 -0.57 30.01
CA MET A 32 -3.50 -0.63 30.88
C MET A 32 -3.18 -2.03 31.38
N ILE A 33 -2.99 -2.97 30.47
CA ILE A 33 -2.24 -4.19 30.84
C ILE A 33 -1.21 -4.48 29.74
N LYS A 34 0.07 -4.26 30.14
CA LYS A 34 1.31 -4.60 29.41
C LYS A 34 1.81 -3.65 28.32
N LEU A 35 1.94 -2.39 28.63
CA LEU A 35 2.84 -1.45 27.90
C LEU A 35 4.35 -1.79 28.01
N LYS A 36 4.75 -2.90 28.59
CA LYS A 36 6.17 -3.29 28.69
C LYS A 36 6.74 -4.00 27.48
N LYS A 37 5.93 -4.36 26.48
CA LYS A 37 6.39 -5.02 25.25
C LYS A 37 6.28 -4.17 23.98
N LEU A 38 5.56 -3.06 23.99
CA LEU A 38 5.48 -2.14 22.84
C LEU A 38 6.63 -1.11 22.74
N SER A 39 7.52 -1.09 23.72
CA SER A 39 8.67 -0.15 23.72
C SER A 39 9.78 -0.50 22.73
N ALA A 40 9.73 -1.63 22.07
CA ALA A 40 10.78 -2.06 21.16
C ALA A 40 10.64 -1.50 19.74
N ILE A 41 9.43 -1.19 19.30
CA ILE A 41 9.20 -0.66 17.93
C ILE A 41 9.28 0.88 17.91
N ALA A 42 8.94 1.54 19.00
CA ALA A 42 8.98 3.02 19.09
C ALA A 42 10.38 3.59 19.42
N LEU A 43 11.37 2.77 19.77
CA LEU A 43 12.70 3.26 20.21
C LEU A 43 13.71 3.42 19.08
N ALA A 44 13.43 2.98 17.88
CA ALA A 44 14.32 3.12 16.72
C ALA A 44 14.33 4.54 16.12
N ALA A 45 13.39 5.40 16.45
CA ALA A 45 13.24 6.73 15.85
C ALA A 45 13.95 7.88 16.62
N VAL A 46 14.56 7.65 17.79
CA VAL A 46 15.07 8.75 18.64
C VAL A 46 16.60 8.86 18.72
N MET A 47 17.38 7.96 18.11
CA MET A 47 18.85 7.98 18.25
C MET A 47 19.65 8.40 17.01
N ALA A 48 19.16 9.29 16.19
CA ALA A 48 19.92 9.87 15.06
C ALA A 48 20.49 11.29 15.32
N ALA A 49 20.54 11.76 16.55
CA ALA A 49 20.95 13.15 16.84
C ALA A 49 22.07 13.29 17.87
N SER A 50 23.13 12.49 17.81
CA SER A 50 24.38 12.89 18.50
C SER A 50 25.58 12.02 18.11
N ALA A 51 26.35 12.42 17.12
CA ALA A 51 27.81 12.20 17.07
C ALA A 51 28.45 13.08 15.98
N LEU A 52 28.76 14.28 16.31
CA LEU A 52 29.80 15.08 15.64
C LEU A 52 30.81 15.49 16.70
N THR A 53 31.96 14.83 16.75
CA THR A 53 33.26 15.47 17.06
C THR A 53 34.39 14.44 16.94
N GLY A 54 35.44 14.83 16.20
CA GLY A 54 36.81 14.40 16.54
C GLY A 54 37.61 13.64 15.48
N CYS A 55 38.13 14.35 14.52
CA CYS A 55 39.55 14.53 14.09
C CYS A 55 40.53 13.33 14.19
N GLY A 56 41.25 13.07 13.08
CA GLY A 56 42.61 12.47 13.17
C GLY A 56 43.11 11.74 11.92
N SER A 57 43.86 12.43 11.11
CA SER A 57 44.59 11.99 9.91
C SER A 57 45.49 10.75 10.10
N LYS A 58 45.66 9.95 9.01
CA LYS A 58 47.01 9.72 8.40
C LYS A 58 46.90 9.02 7.03
N LYS A 59 47.69 9.58 6.11
CA LYS A 59 47.95 9.10 4.75
C LYS A 59 48.71 7.75 4.73
N ASN A 60 48.40 6.92 3.74
CA ASN A 60 49.49 6.29 2.98
C ASN A 60 49.06 6.03 1.51
N LYS A 61 49.89 6.46 0.61
CA LYS A 61 49.89 6.23 -0.85
C LYS A 61 50.42 4.83 -1.15
N SER A 62 49.86 4.15 -2.12
CA SER A 62 50.60 3.29 -3.02
C SER A 62 49.95 3.29 -4.38
N THR A 63 50.73 3.73 -5.33
CA THR A 63 50.49 3.83 -6.78
C THR A 63 50.94 2.52 -7.41
N VAL A 64 50.14 1.90 -8.27
CA VAL A 64 50.64 1.01 -9.32
C VAL A 64 49.87 1.32 -10.61
N THR A 65 50.59 1.76 -11.59
CA THR A 65 50.24 2.01 -12.98
C THR A 65 50.46 0.75 -13.79
N THR A 66 49.54 0.35 -14.68
CA THR A 66 49.88 -0.30 -15.94
C THR A 66 48.84 0.01 -17.00
N THR A 67 49.32 0.44 -18.11
CA THR A 67 48.67 0.88 -19.35
C THR A 67 48.39 -0.30 -20.31
N PRO A 68 47.67 -0.09 -21.40
CA PRO A 68 46.87 -1.09 -22.12
C PRO A 68 47.58 -1.74 -23.28
N THR A 69 47.04 -2.83 -23.78
CA THR A 69 47.42 -3.37 -25.10
C THR A 69 46.19 -3.54 -25.98
N ASP A 70 46.24 -2.84 -27.10
CA ASP A 70 45.44 -3.02 -28.29
C ASP A 70 45.69 -4.39 -28.93
N LEU A 71 44.65 -4.96 -29.53
CA LEU A 71 44.78 -5.65 -30.83
C LEU A 71 43.40 -5.74 -31.51
N SER A 72 43.40 -5.15 -32.71
CA SER A 72 42.43 -5.19 -33.80
C SER A 72 42.24 -6.61 -34.38
N ASP A 73 41.10 -6.91 -34.96
CA ASP A 73 40.87 -7.06 -36.39
C ASP A 73 39.47 -7.56 -36.76
N GLU A 74 38.93 -6.85 -37.71
CA GLU A 74 37.89 -7.06 -38.68
C GLU A 74 37.46 -8.49 -39.03
N GLN A 75 36.15 -8.67 -39.26
CA GLN A 75 35.70 -9.08 -40.60
C GLN A 75 34.20 -8.78 -40.83
N THR A 76 34.00 -7.93 -41.81
CA THR A 76 32.77 -7.63 -42.53
C THR A 76 32.33 -8.79 -43.41
N THR A 77 31.06 -9.13 -43.43
CA THR A 77 30.41 -9.73 -44.62
C THR A 77 29.01 -9.15 -44.81
N THR A 78 28.92 -8.35 -45.83
CA THR A 78 27.70 -7.94 -46.52
C THR A 78 27.16 -9.08 -47.37
N VAL A 79 25.83 -9.30 -47.33
CA VAL A 79 25.12 -9.90 -48.48
C VAL A 79 23.82 -9.14 -48.71
N ASP A 80 23.62 -8.85 -49.96
CA ASP A 80 22.76 -7.93 -50.65
C ASP A 80 21.37 -8.55 -50.97
N THR A 81 20.39 -7.66 -50.93
CA THR A 81 19.13 -7.51 -51.68
C THR A 81 18.52 -8.70 -52.47
N SER A 82 17.23 -8.89 -52.38
CA SER A 82 16.20 -8.36 -53.29
C SER A 82 14.91 -9.21 -53.31
N LYS A 83 13.79 -8.50 -53.27
CA LYS A 83 12.49 -8.68 -53.94
C LYS A 83 11.76 -10.06 -53.73
N GLU A 84 10.51 -10.05 -53.31
CA GLU A 84 9.36 -9.70 -54.15
C GLU A 84 8.04 -9.58 -53.34
N THR A 85 7.23 -8.69 -53.77
CA THR A 85 5.87 -8.37 -53.43
C THR A 85 4.88 -9.51 -53.62
N SER A 86 3.96 -9.76 -52.70
CA SER A 86 2.58 -10.05 -53.04
C SER A 86 1.64 -9.53 -51.94
N SER A 87 0.71 -8.73 -52.37
CA SER A 87 -0.42 -8.15 -51.69
C SER A 87 -1.38 -9.20 -51.18
N ASP A 88 -1.78 -9.09 -49.92
CA ASP A 88 -3.15 -9.31 -49.49
C ASP A 88 -3.40 -8.38 -48.31
N ALA A 89 -4.07 -7.28 -48.60
CA ALA A 89 -4.58 -6.37 -47.60
C ALA A 89 -5.74 -7.07 -46.90
N LYS A 90 -5.50 -7.57 -45.69
CA LYS A 90 -6.54 -7.72 -44.69
C LYS A 90 -6.60 -6.41 -43.91
N ASP A 91 -7.77 -5.80 -44.00
CA ASP A 91 -8.20 -4.65 -43.22
C ASP A 91 -8.28 -5.08 -41.73
N ASP A 92 -7.17 -5.00 -41.01
CA ASP A 92 -7.12 -5.06 -39.57
C ASP A 92 -7.14 -3.63 -39.03
N SER A 93 -8.32 -3.04 -38.99
CA SER A 93 -8.60 -1.82 -38.23
C SER A 93 -8.69 -2.12 -36.73
N ASN A 94 -7.62 -2.67 -36.14
CA ASN A 94 -7.43 -2.73 -34.71
C ASN A 94 -6.00 -2.27 -34.42
N SER A 95 -5.71 -0.98 -34.66
CA SER A 95 -4.52 -0.39 -34.07
C SER A 95 -4.75 -0.33 -32.56
N GLU A 96 -4.12 -1.22 -31.82
CA GLU A 96 -4.12 -1.17 -30.34
C GLU A 96 -3.82 0.26 -29.89
N LYS A 97 -4.69 0.82 -29.06
CA LYS A 97 -4.58 2.18 -28.54
C LYS A 97 -3.32 2.27 -27.71
N SER A 98 -2.33 3.06 -28.14
CA SER A 98 -1.10 3.28 -27.37
C SER A 98 -1.34 4.28 -26.25
N PHE A 99 -1.04 3.91 -25.01
CA PHE A 99 -1.11 4.79 -23.84
C PHE A 99 0.24 5.45 -23.50
N GLY A 100 1.31 5.16 -24.26
CA GLY A 100 2.66 5.71 -24.06
C GLY A 100 3.33 5.20 -22.79
N LEU A 101 2.95 4.03 -22.28
CA LEU A 101 3.54 3.43 -21.10
C LEU A 101 4.91 2.82 -21.39
N THR A 102 5.84 2.92 -20.43
CA THR A 102 7.14 2.28 -20.52
C THR A 102 7.02 0.76 -20.39
N GLN A 103 7.88 0.03 -21.07
CA GLN A 103 7.91 -1.44 -21.03
C GLN A 103 8.63 -1.99 -19.80
N LYS A 104 9.44 -1.17 -19.12
CA LYS A 104 10.18 -1.56 -17.92
C LYS A 104 9.57 -0.90 -16.69
N THR A 105 9.17 -1.69 -15.72
CA THR A 105 8.64 -1.19 -14.43
C THR A 105 9.56 -0.17 -13.78
N ALA A 106 10.88 -0.37 -13.83
CA ALA A 106 11.86 0.56 -13.25
C ALA A 106 11.81 1.98 -13.84
N ASP A 107 11.42 2.11 -15.12
CA ASP A 107 11.33 3.39 -15.81
C ASP A 107 9.96 4.07 -15.67
N GLY A 108 8.96 3.35 -15.14
CA GLY A 108 7.58 3.80 -14.98
C GLY A 108 7.18 4.08 -13.53
N THR A 109 5.88 4.00 -13.27
CA THR A 109 5.27 4.17 -11.95
C THR A 109 4.39 2.97 -11.61
N ILE A 110 4.32 2.63 -10.33
CA ILE A 110 3.53 1.52 -9.80
C ILE A 110 2.30 2.10 -9.08
N LEU A 111 1.10 1.60 -9.40
CA LEU A 111 -0.10 1.81 -8.59
C LEU A 111 -0.29 0.62 -7.65
N GLN A 112 -0.23 0.83 -6.35
CA GLN A 112 -0.59 -0.17 -5.36
C GLN A 112 -2.12 -0.23 -5.25
N CYS A 113 -2.71 -1.28 -5.82
CA CYS A 113 -4.14 -1.57 -5.78
C CYS A 113 -4.50 -2.22 -4.43
N PHE A 114 -4.37 -1.43 -3.35
CA PHE A 114 -4.50 -1.89 -1.98
C PHE A 114 -5.89 -2.45 -1.71
N SER A 115 -5.96 -3.75 -1.44
CA SER A 115 -7.18 -4.50 -1.16
C SER A 115 -8.24 -4.46 -2.27
N TRP A 116 -7.87 -4.13 -3.53
CA TRP A 116 -8.78 -4.21 -4.67
C TRP A 116 -8.95 -5.67 -5.10
N SER A 117 -10.17 -6.09 -5.44
CA SER A 117 -10.38 -7.41 -6.04
C SER A 117 -9.81 -7.50 -7.46
N PHE A 118 -9.53 -8.70 -7.93
CA PHE A 118 -9.00 -8.92 -9.28
C PHE A 118 -9.94 -8.37 -10.35
N ASN A 119 -11.25 -8.53 -10.17
CA ASN A 119 -12.24 -7.97 -11.08
C ASN A 119 -12.28 -6.44 -11.04
N THR A 120 -12.13 -5.83 -9.85
CA THR A 120 -12.06 -4.36 -9.73
C THR A 120 -10.82 -3.80 -10.41
N ILE A 121 -9.66 -4.45 -10.24
CA ILE A 121 -8.44 -4.07 -10.96
C ILE A 121 -8.66 -4.18 -12.46
N LYS A 122 -9.15 -5.33 -12.95
CA LYS A 122 -9.45 -5.58 -14.36
C LYS A 122 -10.34 -4.50 -14.97
N ASP A 123 -11.41 -4.15 -14.27
CA ASP A 123 -12.37 -3.15 -14.74
C ASP A 123 -11.78 -1.72 -14.76
N SER A 124 -10.74 -1.45 -13.96
CA SER A 124 -10.09 -0.14 -13.84
C SER A 124 -8.87 0.04 -14.74
N LEU A 125 -8.44 -0.97 -15.50
CA LEU A 125 -7.17 -0.95 -16.23
C LEU A 125 -7.08 0.17 -17.28
N GLU A 126 -8.17 0.51 -17.96
CA GLU A 126 -8.16 1.64 -18.90
C GLU A 126 -7.95 2.98 -18.17
N ASP A 127 -8.61 3.20 -17.04
CA ASP A 127 -8.39 4.39 -16.21
C ASP A 127 -6.94 4.46 -15.69
N ILE A 128 -6.36 3.32 -15.28
CA ILE A 128 -4.98 3.19 -14.81
C ILE A 128 -3.99 3.53 -15.94
N ALA A 129 -4.22 3.00 -17.15
CA ALA A 129 -3.42 3.31 -18.34
C ALA A 129 -3.52 4.80 -18.73
N LEU A 130 -4.75 5.36 -18.72
CA LEU A 130 -5.00 6.78 -18.95
C LEU A 130 -4.33 7.67 -17.89
N ALA A 131 -4.26 7.23 -16.64
CA ALA A 131 -3.54 7.93 -15.59
C ALA A 131 -2.00 7.77 -15.70
N GLY A 132 -1.51 6.95 -16.66
CA GLY A 132 -0.10 6.81 -16.99
C GLY A 132 0.68 5.87 -16.08
N TYR A 133 0.03 5.00 -15.31
CA TYR A 133 0.73 3.93 -14.58
C TYR A 133 1.09 2.80 -15.53
N SER A 134 2.36 2.44 -15.56
CA SER A 134 2.86 1.32 -16.36
C SER A 134 2.84 -0.01 -15.63
N THR A 135 2.56 0.02 -14.33
CA THR A 135 2.61 -1.17 -13.47
C THR A 135 1.55 -1.04 -12.37
N ILE A 136 0.93 -2.14 -12.02
CA ILE A 136 0.11 -2.29 -10.81
C ILE A 136 0.79 -3.26 -9.84
N GLN A 137 0.49 -3.09 -8.54
CA GLN A 137 0.83 -4.06 -7.50
C GLN A 137 -0.44 -4.50 -6.81
N THR A 138 -0.69 -5.82 -6.73
CA THR A 138 -1.82 -6.39 -6.00
C THR A 138 -1.52 -6.47 -4.51
N SER A 139 -2.55 -6.59 -3.66
CA SER A 139 -2.37 -7.20 -2.33
C SER A 139 -2.01 -8.69 -2.48
N PRO A 140 -1.53 -9.38 -1.41
CA PRO A 140 -1.17 -10.79 -1.48
C PRO A 140 -2.30 -11.65 -2.04
N VAL A 141 -1.99 -12.44 -3.07
CA VAL A 141 -2.99 -13.25 -3.80
C VAL A 141 -3.12 -14.67 -3.26
N ASN A 142 -2.32 -15.02 -2.25
CA ASN A 142 -2.35 -16.33 -1.61
C ASN A 142 -3.63 -16.59 -0.81
N ALA A 143 -3.92 -17.87 -0.53
CA ALA A 143 -4.92 -18.22 0.44
C ALA A 143 -4.57 -17.61 1.81
N CYS A 144 -5.54 -17.01 2.48
CA CYS A 144 -5.29 -16.25 3.70
C CYS A 144 -6.30 -16.58 4.80
N TYR A 145 -5.97 -16.19 6.03
CA TYR A 145 -6.85 -16.32 7.18
C TYR A 145 -8.15 -15.55 6.96
N ASN A 146 -9.27 -16.10 7.44
CA ASN A 146 -10.60 -15.53 7.21
C ASN A 146 -11.29 -14.97 8.47
N GLY A 147 -10.57 -14.93 9.60
CA GLY A 147 -11.09 -14.41 10.85
C GLY A 147 -12.24 -15.21 11.45
N GLY A 148 -12.60 -16.38 10.86
CA GLY A 148 -13.73 -17.21 11.28
C GLY A 148 -15.11 -16.76 10.76
N ASP A 149 -15.24 -15.54 10.24
CA ASP A 149 -16.49 -14.99 9.71
C ASP A 149 -16.49 -14.66 8.22
N ALA A 150 -15.32 -14.78 7.57
CA ALA A 150 -15.11 -14.47 6.17
C ALA A 150 -15.60 -13.06 5.76
N GLY A 151 -15.43 -12.08 6.63
CA GLY A 151 -15.84 -10.69 6.39
C GLY A 151 -14.99 -9.99 5.33
N ILE A 152 -15.52 -8.90 4.78
CA ILE A 152 -14.90 -8.12 3.72
C ILE A 152 -14.69 -6.63 4.08
N ASP A 153 -14.78 -6.27 5.35
CA ASP A 153 -14.48 -4.91 5.77
C ASP A 153 -12.95 -4.70 5.81
N LEU A 154 -12.47 -3.51 5.43
CA LEU A 154 -11.06 -3.15 5.62
C LEU A 154 -10.70 -3.13 7.11
N ASN A 155 -11.64 -2.67 7.94
CA ASN A 155 -11.60 -2.76 9.40
C ASN A 155 -13.00 -3.10 9.92
N GLY A 156 -13.12 -4.15 10.73
CA GLY A 156 -14.40 -4.67 11.19
C GLY A 156 -14.50 -6.19 10.98
N SER A 157 -15.56 -6.67 10.41
CA SER A 157 -15.72 -8.07 9.97
C SER A 157 -14.93 -8.31 8.68
N GLY A 158 -13.79 -8.87 8.79
CA GLY A 158 -12.72 -8.88 7.81
C GLY A 158 -11.61 -7.92 8.24
N LYS A 159 -10.48 -8.01 7.65
CA LYS A 159 -9.32 -7.15 7.93
C LYS A 159 -8.42 -7.15 6.71
N TRP A 160 -8.02 -5.97 6.26
CA TRP A 160 -7.09 -5.86 5.13
C TRP A 160 -5.79 -6.66 5.35
N TYR A 161 -5.32 -6.76 6.60
CA TYR A 161 -4.08 -7.46 6.94
C TYR A 161 -4.22 -8.99 6.99
N TYR A 162 -5.43 -9.54 6.81
CA TYR A 162 -5.58 -11.01 6.63
C TYR A 162 -4.91 -11.49 5.34
N HIS A 163 -4.77 -10.65 4.33
CA HIS A 163 -3.98 -10.97 3.13
C HIS A 163 -2.52 -11.33 3.49
N TYR A 164 -1.97 -10.71 4.55
CA TYR A 164 -0.63 -10.95 5.08
C TYR A 164 -0.58 -12.05 6.14
N GLN A 165 -1.64 -12.85 6.25
CA GLN A 165 -1.71 -14.03 7.11
C GLN A 165 -1.94 -15.30 6.27
N PRO A 166 -0.94 -15.78 5.51
CA PRO A 166 -1.08 -16.95 4.67
C PRO A 166 -1.54 -18.18 5.45
N THR A 167 -2.48 -18.91 4.86
CA THR A 167 -2.86 -20.27 5.27
C THR A 167 -2.35 -21.31 4.28
N ASP A 168 -2.07 -20.91 3.06
CA ASP A 168 -1.46 -21.71 2.01
C ASP A 168 -0.89 -20.81 0.91
N TRP A 169 0.04 -21.30 0.10
CA TRP A 169 0.55 -20.64 -1.09
C TRP A 169 -0.11 -21.21 -2.34
N THR A 170 -1.40 -20.91 -2.50
CA THR A 170 -2.24 -21.16 -3.66
C THR A 170 -2.88 -19.85 -4.11
N ILE A 171 -3.07 -19.66 -5.42
CA ILE A 171 -3.62 -18.40 -5.94
C ILE A 171 -5.11 -18.34 -5.69
N GLY A 172 -5.55 -17.21 -5.12
CA GLY A 172 -6.95 -16.88 -4.84
C GLY A 172 -7.28 -16.93 -3.35
N ASN A 173 -8.13 -16.00 -2.95
CA ASN A 173 -8.69 -15.96 -1.61
C ASN A 173 -10.10 -15.35 -1.65
N TYR A 174 -10.83 -15.52 -0.55
CA TYR A 174 -12.24 -15.14 -0.45
C TYR A 174 -12.51 -13.63 -0.58
N GLN A 175 -11.48 -12.79 -0.41
CA GLN A 175 -11.61 -11.32 -0.44
C GLN A 175 -11.27 -10.72 -1.81
N LEU A 176 -10.26 -11.24 -2.49
CA LEU A 176 -9.74 -10.68 -3.74
C LEU A 176 -10.26 -11.37 -4.99
N GLY A 177 -10.59 -12.66 -4.89
CA GLY A 177 -11.13 -13.44 -6.00
C GLY A 177 -10.40 -14.76 -6.25
N THR A 178 -10.80 -15.44 -7.31
CA THR A 178 -10.29 -16.76 -7.72
C THR A 178 -9.03 -16.66 -8.57
N LYS A 179 -8.35 -17.78 -8.77
CA LYS A 179 -7.21 -17.89 -9.69
C LYS A 179 -7.58 -17.53 -11.14
N GLU A 180 -8.77 -17.92 -11.58
CA GLU A 180 -9.28 -17.62 -12.92
C GLU A 180 -9.49 -16.11 -13.10
N GLU A 181 -10.00 -15.42 -12.07
CA GLU A 181 -10.16 -13.97 -12.07
C GLU A 181 -8.80 -13.26 -12.05
N PHE A 182 -7.84 -13.75 -11.25
CA PHE A 182 -6.46 -13.26 -11.27
C PHE A 182 -5.83 -13.37 -12.66
N LYS A 183 -5.91 -14.56 -13.27
CA LYS A 183 -5.41 -14.79 -14.63
C LYS A 183 -6.07 -13.84 -15.62
N SER A 184 -7.40 -13.73 -15.56
CA SER A 184 -8.16 -12.85 -16.47
C SER A 184 -7.80 -11.36 -16.29
N MET A 185 -7.46 -10.94 -15.08
CA MET A 185 -6.96 -9.60 -14.80
C MET A 185 -5.58 -9.38 -15.45
N CYS A 186 -4.65 -10.33 -15.31
CA CYS A 186 -3.32 -10.24 -15.93
C CYS A 186 -3.41 -10.20 -17.46
N GLU A 187 -4.23 -11.08 -18.07
CA GLU A 187 -4.46 -11.09 -19.52
C GLU A 187 -5.07 -9.77 -20.04
N GLU A 188 -5.89 -9.12 -19.23
CA GLU A 188 -6.43 -7.80 -19.59
C GLU A 188 -5.38 -6.71 -19.42
N ALA A 189 -4.54 -6.75 -18.36
CA ALA A 189 -3.47 -5.79 -18.11
C ALA A 189 -2.46 -5.74 -19.28
N ASP A 190 -2.14 -6.89 -19.85
CA ASP A 190 -1.26 -7.01 -21.03
C ASP A 190 -1.79 -6.21 -22.23
N LYS A 191 -3.11 -6.17 -22.45
CA LYS A 191 -3.72 -5.42 -23.58
C LYS A 191 -3.52 -3.90 -23.45
N TYR A 192 -3.37 -3.42 -22.22
CA TYR A 192 -3.07 -2.01 -21.94
C TYR A 192 -1.57 -1.73 -21.80
N GLY A 193 -0.71 -2.76 -21.88
CA GLY A 193 0.73 -2.65 -21.64
C GLY A 193 1.08 -2.39 -20.18
N ILE A 194 0.20 -2.78 -19.24
CA ILE A 194 0.39 -2.64 -17.79
C ILE A 194 1.00 -3.92 -17.23
N LYS A 195 2.09 -3.78 -16.47
CA LYS A 195 2.76 -4.87 -15.78
C LYS A 195 2.09 -5.17 -14.43
N VAL A 196 2.12 -6.44 -14.01
CA VAL A 196 1.51 -6.89 -12.75
C VAL A 196 2.57 -7.38 -11.79
N ILE A 197 2.73 -6.70 -10.66
CA ILE A 197 3.53 -7.15 -9.51
C ILE A 197 2.60 -7.81 -8.49
N VAL A 198 2.97 -9.00 -8.03
CA VAL A 198 2.28 -9.72 -6.96
C VAL A 198 3.03 -9.50 -5.64
N ASP A 199 2.29 -9.10 -4.60
CA ASP A 199 2.82 -9.10 -3.24
C ASP A 199 2.84 -10.55 -2.73
N VAL A 200 3.97 -11.02 -2.22
CA VAL A 200 4.15 -12.40 -1.75
C VAL A 200 4.72 -12.43 -0.35
N VAL A 201 4.18 -13.31 0.48
CA VAL A 201 4.46 -13.38 1.93
C VAL A 201 5.08 -14.74 2.29
N PRO A 202 6.39 -14.97 2.03
CA PRO A 202 7.02 -16.25 2.32
C PRO A 202 7.50 -16.42 3.76
N ASN A 203 7.68 -15.32 4.49
CA ASN A 203 8.35 -15.32 5.80
C ASN A 203 7.51 -15.97 6.91
N HIS A 204 6.20 -15.84 6.87
CA HIS A 204 5.34 -16.25 7.97
C HIS A 204 3.97 -16.75 7.50
N THR A 205 3.25 -17.39 8.43
CA THR A 205 1.85 -17.76 8.26
C THR A 205 0.97 -17.07 9.29
N THR A 206 -0.34 -17.27 9.21
CA THR A 206 -1.25 -16.98 10.33
C THR A 206 -0.81 -17.73 11.59
N LYS A 207 -1.12 -17.18 12.77
CA LYS A 207 -0.96 -17.89 14.06
C LYS A 207 -1.98 -19.03 14.27
N SER A 208 -3.08 -19.02 13.52
CA SER A 208 -4.14 -20.03 13.57
C SER A 208 -3.75 -21.25 12.75
N THR A 209 -2.95 -22.13 13.37
CA THR A 209 -2.34 -23.28 12.68
C THR A 209 -3.36 -24.31 12.18
N GLU A 210 -4.56 -24.33 12.75
CA GLU A 210 -5.69 -25.15 12.30
C GLU A 210 -6.26 -24.70 10.94
N ALA A 211 -5.98 -23.46 10.52
CA ALA A 211 -6.39 -22.94 9.23
C ALA A 211 -5.41 -23.27 8.09
N LEU A 212 -4.26 -23.90 8.41
CA LEU A 212 -3.24 -24.21 7.40
C LEU A 212 -3.70 -25.27 6.41
N GLY A 213 -3.36 -25.09 5.14
CA GLY A 213 -3.69 -26.03 4.07
C GLY A 213 -3.03 -27.41 4.24
N GLU A 214 -3.80 -28.47 4.06
CA GLU A 214 -3.26 -29.85 4.11
C GLU A 214 -2.18 -30.07 3.04
N GLY A 215 -2.31 -29.42 1.86
CA GLY A 215 -1.33 -29.50 0.78
C GLY A 215 0.04 -28.98 1.20
N LEU A 216 0.07 -27.83 1.86
CA LEU A 216 1.27 -27.26 2.43
C LEU A 216 1.90 -28.18 3.48
N LEU A 217 1.11 -28.63 4.47
CA LEU A 217 1.60 -29.47 5.56
C LEU A 217 2.16 -30.80 5.05
N ASN A 218 1.51 -31.41 4.07
CA ASN A 218 2.00 -32.62 3.42
C ASN A 218 3.30 -32.39 2.64
N ALA A 219 3.40 -31.26 1.93
CA ALA A 219 4.59 -30.92 1.14
C ALA A 219 5.83 -30.73 2.01
N VAL A 220 5.70 -30.08 3.18
CA VAL A 220 6.83 -29.82 4.09
C VAL A 220 7.10 -30.95 5.07
N GLY A 221 6.26 -31.98 5.11
CA GLY A 221 6.40 -33.13 6.01
C GLY A 221 5.87 -32.89 7.42
N GLY A 222 4.90 -32.02 7.58
CA GLY A 222 4.20 -31.70 8.82
C GLY A 222 4.54 -30.34 9.40
N ILE A 223 3.73 -29.92 10.37
CA ILE A 223 3.80 -28.61 10.98
C ILE A 223 5.14 -28.33 11.71
N ASP A 224 5.76 -29.37 12.29
CA ASP A 224 7.04 -29.22 13.00
C ASP A 224 8.22 -28.91 12.05
N ASN A 225 8.07 -29.20 10.76
CA ASN A 225 9.05 -28.84 9.73
C ASN A 225 8.75 -27.52 9.03
N LEU A 226 7.55 -26.98 9.23
CA LEU A 226 7.13 -25.70 8.61
C LEU A 226 7.77 -24.51 9.29
N TYR A 227 7.96 -24.55 10.60
CA TYR A 227 8.43 -23.42 11.38
C TYR A 227 9.84 -23.60 11.89
N HIS A 228 10.56 -22.49 12.06
CA HIS A 228 11.78 -22.49 12.87
C HIS A 228 11.48 -22.93 14.30
N LYS A 229 12.48 -23.45 15.02
CA LYS A 229 12.31 -23.93 16.41
C LYS A 229 11.81 -22.82 17.34
N LYS A 230 12.22 -21.57 17.06
CA LYS A 230 11.77 -20.37 17.78
C LYS A 230 10.77 -19.53 16.95
N GLY A 231 10.26 -20.05 15.87
CA GLY A 231 9.38 -19.35 14.95
C GLY A 231 8.04 -18.89 15.57
N LYS A 232 7.73 -19.28 16.81
CA LYS A 232 6.59 -18.81 17.61
C LYS A 232 6.97 -17.79 18.68
N ASP A 233 8.27 -17.56 18.90
CA ASP A 233 8.78 -16.56 19.83
C ASP A 233 8.93 -15.22 19.10
N GLU A 234 8.46 -14.13 19.68
CA GLU A 234 8.51 -12.80 19.05
C GLU A 234 9.94 -12.26 19.00
N VAL A 235 10.33 -11.64 17.88
CA VAL A 235 11.62 -10.94 17.73
C VAL A 235 11.73 -9.87 18.81
N SER A 236 12.79 -9.93 19.61
CA SER A 236 13.08 -8.95 20.65
C SER A 236 14.18 -7.96 20.26
N ASN A 237 15.06 -8.34 19.36
CA ASN A 237 16.19 -7.54 18.90
C ASN A 237 16.36 -7.66 17.37
N TYR A 238 15.78 -6.75 16.62
CA TYR A 238 15.86 -6.71 15.16
C TYR A 238 17.28 -6.52 14.58
N LYS A 239 18.27 -6.20 15.44
CA LYS A 239 19.68 -6.12 15.04
C LYS A 239 20.42 -7.46 15.17
N ASP A 240 19.86 -8.41 15.88
CA ASP A 240 20.37 -9.79 15.93
C ASP A 240 19.81 -10.55 14.73
N ARG A 241 20.66 -10.89 13.78
CA ARG A 241 20.24 -11.57 12.56
C ARG A 241 19.61 -12.95 12.83
N GLY A 242 20.10 -13.66 13.87
CA GLY A 242 19.51 -14.93 14.26
C GLY A 242 18.09 -14.79 14.79
N GLU A 243 17.80 -13.76 15.62
CA GLU A 243 16.42 -13.48 16.04
C GLU A 243 15.59 -12.97 14.86
N CYS A 244 16.14 -12.04 14.09
CA CYS A 244 15.42 -11.40 12.99
C CYS A 244 14.96 -12.40 11.92
N THR A 245 15.70 -13.50 11.69
CA THR A 245 15.42 -14.45 10.62
C THR A 245 14.83 -15.79 11.07
N HIS A 246 14.60 -15.97 12.37
CA HIS A 246 14.09 -17.25 12.90
C HIS A 246 12.99 -17.08 13.95
N GLN A 247 12.46 -15.86 14.13
CA GLN A 247 11.43 -15.61 15.14
C GLN A 247 10.24 -14.85 14.57
N ALA A 248 9.10 -15.00 15.22
CA ALA A 248 7.84 -14.40 14.84
C ALA A 248 7.89 -12.88 14.78
N VAL A 249 7.18 -12.29 13.82
CA VAL A 249 7.01 -10.85 13.65
C VAL A 249 5.53 -10.49 13.76
N GLY A 250 5.19 -9.60 14.71
CA GLY A 250 3.81 -9.19 14.93
C GLY A 250 2.89 -10.33 15.35
N GLY A 251 3.42 -11.35 16.02
CA GLY A 251 2.70 -12.55 16.45
C GLY A 251 2.41 -13.56 15.35
N LEU A 252 2.92 -13.37 14.13
CA LEU A 252 2.78 -14.29 13.01
C LEU A 252 3.93 -15.30 13.00
N PHE A 253 3.62 -16.57 12.81
CA PHE A 253 4.57 -17.66 13.00
C PHE A 253 5.56 -17.74 11.84
N ASP A 254 6.85 -17.69 12.18
CA ASP A 254 7.98 -17.62 11.26
C ASP A 254 8.25 -18.97 10.59
N VAL A 255 8.26 -18.98 9.26
CA VAL A 255 8.44 -20.18 8.43
C VAL A 255 9.91 -20.52 8.34
N ASN A 256 10.24 -21.81 8.46
CA ASN A 256 11.57 -22.33 8.20
C ASN A 256 11.89 -22.23 6.69
N THR A 257 12.37 -21.07 6.28
CA THR A 257 12.71 -20.76 4.88
C THR A 257 13.92 -21.53 4.38
N GLU A 258 14.74 -22.14 5.25
CA GLU A 258 15.83 -23.06 4.89
C GLU A 258 15.31 -24.46 4.47
N ASN A 259 14.05 -24.80 4.79
CA ASN A 259 13.44 -26.05 4.38
C ASN A 259 13.26 -26.12 2.85
N ILE A 260 14.03 -26.97 2.19
CA ILE A 260 13.99 -27.15 0.72
C ILE A 260 12.59 -27.59 0.22
N ALA A 261 11.84 -28.33 1.02
CA ALA A 261 10.49 -28.74 0.64
C ALA A 261 9.55 -27.51 0.60
N PHE A 262 9.67 -26.60 1.58
CA PHE A 262 8.97 -25.31 1.58
C PHE A 262 9.40 -24.46 0.39
N GLN A 263 10.73 -24.31 0.17
CA GLN A 263 11.22 -23.52 -0.99
C GLN A 263 10.63 -24.04 -2.31
N ASN A 264 10.60 -25.35 -2.53
CA ASN A 264 10.02 -25.93 -3.75
C ASN A 264 8.51 -25.69 -3.85
N TYR A 265 7.78 -25.75 -2.74
CA TYR A 265 6.35 -25.44 -2.68
C TYR A 265 6.10 -23.99 -3.08
N PHE A 266 6.86 -23.06 -2.51
CA PHE A 266 6.77 -21.64 -2.78
C PHE A 266 7.18 -21.28 -4.23
N ILE A 267 8.22 -21.93 -4.78
CA ILE A 267 8.62 -21.78 -6.19
C ILE A 267 7.47 -22.17 -7.13
N ASN A 268 6.77 -23.26 -6.85
CA ASN A 268 5.63 -23.68 -7.66
C ASN A 268 4.52 -22.62 -7.67
N TYR A 269 4.20 -22.04 -6.50
CA TYR A 269 3.23 -20.95 -6.38
C TYR A 269 3.65 -19.73 -7.20
N MET A 270 4.91 -19.29 -7.09
CA MET A 270 5.41 -18.13 -7.84
C MET A 270 5.38 -18.40 -9.36
N ASN A 271 5.81 -19.58 -9.82
CA ASN A 271 5.76 -19.93 -11.23
C ASN A 271 4.31 -20.05 -11.73
N GLU A 272 3.37 -20.46 -10.88
CA GLU A 272 1.95 -20.43 -11.20
C GLU A 272 1.42 -18.97 -11.36
N CYS A 273 1.87 -18.02 -10.51
CA CYS A 273 1.58 -16.60 -10.70
C CYS A 273 2.15 -16.08 -12.04
N ILE A 274 3.39 -16.45 -12.38
CA ILE A 274 4.01 -16.09 -13.67
C ILE A 274 3.22 -16.67 -14.84
N ALA A 275 2.80 -17.94 -14.75
CA ALA A 275 1.99 -18.58 -15.76
C ALA A 275 0.59 -17.94 -15.92
N CYS A 276 0.08 -17.27 -14.90
CA CYS A 276 -1.13 -16.47 -14.98
C CYS A 276 -0.89 -15.05 -15.56
N GLY A 277 0.38 -14.62 -15.71
CA GLY A 277 0.74 -13.33 -16.30
C GLY A 277 1.36 -12.33 -15.32
N ALA A 278 1.84 -12.75 -14.14
CA ALA A 278 2.61 -11.87 -13.25
C ALA A 278 3.95 -11.49 -13.87
N ASP A 279 4.31 -10.20 -13.82
CA ASP A 279 5.56 -9.62 -14.34
C ASP A 279 6.59 -9.30 -13.25
N GLY A 280 6.26 -9.55 -12.00
CA GLY A 280 7.17 -9.26 -10.90
C GLY A 280 6.60 -9.59 -9.53
N PHE A 281 7.43 -9.38 -8.50
CA PHE A 281 7.08 -9.70 -7.12
C PHE A 281 7.62 -8.67 -6.13
N ARG A 282 6.80 -8.35 -5.15
CA ARG A 282 7.24 -7.69 -3.90
C ARG A 282 7.30 -8.75 -2.83
N PHE A 283 8.46 -8.99 -2.24
CA PHE A 283 8.61 -9.88 -1.10
C PHE A 283 8.34 -9.11 0.19
N ASP A 284 7.23 -9.44 0.82
CA ASP A 284 6.87 -8.98 2.17
C ASP A 284 7.91 -9.42 3.18
N THR A 285 8.21 -8.57 4.18
CA THR A 285 9.13 -8.86 5.27
C THR A 285 10.47 -9.48 4.83
N ALA A 286 10.99 -9.12 3.66
CA ALA A 286 12.19 -9.74 3.06
C ALA A 286 13.41 -9.74 3.99
N LYS A 287 13.57 -8.70 4.85
CA LYS A 287 14.70 -8.64 5.80
C LYS A 287 14.68 -9.73 6.86
N HIS A 288 13.54 -10.41 7.04
CA HIS A 288 13.35 -11.50 7.97
C HIS A 288 13.68 -12.88 7.38
N ILE A 289 14.06 -12.95 6.11
CA ILE A 289 14.52 -14.17 5.45
C ILE A 289 16.04 -14.12 5.32
N GLY A 290 16.72 -15.17 5.79
CA GLY A 290 18.16 -15.23 5.89
C GLY A 290 18.90 -15.02 4.57
N LEU A 291 19.92 -14.16 4.58
CA LEU A 291 20.94 -14.08 3.53
C LEU A 291 21.94 -15.25 3.68
N PRO A 292 22.69 -15.63 2.63
CA PRO A 292 23.54 -16.82 2.66
C PRO A 292 24.57 -16.88 3.83
N ASP A 293 24.96 -15.74 4.38
CA ASP A 293 25.93 -15.61 5.47
C ASP A 293 25.27 -15.28 6.83
N ASP A 294 23.94 -15.20 6.90
CA ASP A 294 23.23 -15.05 8.18
C ASP A 294 23.30 -16.36 9.00
N PRO A 295 23.13 -16.29 10.32
CA PRO A 295 23.04 -17.47 11.18
C PRO A 295 21.98 -18.46 10.70
N VAL A 296 22.19 -19.76 10.95
CA VAL A 296 21.20 -20.82 10.71
C VAL A 296 20.95 -21.58 12.00
N GLU A 297 19.74 -22.07 12.20
CA GLU A 297 19.41 -22.93 13.35
C GLU A 297 19.97 -24.36 13.21
N ASP A 298 20.09 -24.83 11.97
CA ASP A 298 20.63 -26.15 11.67
C ASP A 298 21.69 -26.05 10.55
N SER A 299 22.94 -26.39 10.89
CA SER A 299 24.05 -26.33 9.92
C SER A 299 23.89 -27.24 8.70
N SER A 300 22.97 -28.20 8.74
CA SER A 300 22.62 -29.05 7.58
C SER A 300 21.62 -28.38 6.63
N MET A 301 20.99 -27.29 7.05
CA MET A 301 20.04 -26.47 6.27
C MET A 301 20.58 -25.04 6.13
N PRO A 302 21.43 -24.77 5.15
CA PRO A 302 21.96 -23.42 4.93
C PRO A 302 20.92 -22.47 4.35
N ASN A 303 21.10 -21.16 4.54
CA ASN A 303 20.26 -20.10 3.95
C ASN A 303 20.37 -20.10 2.41
N THR A 304 19.55 -20.92 1.77
CA THR A 304 19.49 -21.06 0.29
C THR A 304 18.23 -20.49 -0.30
N PHE A 305 17.31 -19.95 0.49
CA PHE A 305 16.00 -19.49 0.02
C PHE A 305 16.15 -18.57 -1.20
N TRP A 306 16.87 -17.47 -1.07
CA TRP A 306 17.02 -16.50 -2.15
C TRP A 306 17.67 -17.09 -3.40
N THR A 307 18.79 -17.80 -3.24
CA THR A 307 19.50 -18.38 -4.40
C THR A 307 18.70 -19.47 -5.08
N ASN A 308 18.01 -20.32 -4.32
CA ASN A 308 17.21 -21.41 -4.87
C ASN A 308 15.90 -20.90 -5.49
N VAL A 309 15.16 -20.05 -4.77
CA VAL A 309 13.89 -19.50 -5.27
C VAL A 309 14.13 -18.69 -6.54
N LEU A 310 14.98 -17.67 -6.45
CA LEU A 310 15.18 -16.74 -7.57
C LEU A 310 15.77 -17.42 -8.83
N SER A 311 16.61 -18.47 -8.67
CA SER A 311 17.19 -19.18 -9.80
C SER A 311 16.21 -20.08 -10.55
N LYS A 312 15.07 -20.41 -9.93
CA LYS A 312 14.06 -21.33 -10.48
C LYS A 312 12.77 -20.65 -10.92
N LEU A 313 12.72 -19.34 -10.87
CA LEU A 313 11.59 -18.60 -11.42
C LEU A 313 11.61 -18.64 -12.95
N ASP A 314 10.47 -18.95 -13.52
CA ASP A 314 10.25 -18.86 -14.95
C ASP A 314 10.42 -17.41 -15.42
N ASN A 315 11.00 -17.21 -16.59
CA ASN A 315 11.18 -15.85 -17.18
C ASN A 315 11.88 -14.82 -16.29
N LYS A 316 12.73 -15.24 -15.35
CA LYS A 316 13.35 -14.43 -14.29
C LYS A 316 13.94 -13.11 -14.78
N ASP A 317 14.62 -13.11 -15.93
CA ASP A 317 15.35 -11.94 -16.44
C ASP A 317 14.42 -10.78 -16.87
N ASN A 318 13.13 -11.05 -17.02
CA ASN A 318 12.10 -10.06 -17.35
C ASN A 318 11.23 -9.65 -16.14
N LEU A 319 11.42 -10.30 -14.98
CA LEU A 319 10.66 -9.98 -13.78
C LEU A 319 11.23 -8.77 -13.06
N PHE A 320 10.35 -7.90 -12.57
CA PHE A 320 10.73 -6.86 -11.61
C PHE A 320 10.53 -7.39 -10.19
N ILE A 321 11.64 -7.58 -9.47
CA ILE A 321 11.63 -8.15 -8.12
C ILE A 321 12.19 -7.13 -7.14
N TYR A 322 11.50 -6.95 -6.01
CA TYR A 322 12.00 -6.16 -4.90
C TYR A 322 11.53 -6.70 -3.55
N GLY A 323 12.30 -6.42 -2.50
CA GLY A 323 11.98 -6.81 -1.14
C GLY A 323 11.59 -5.64 -0.25
N GLU A 324 10.66 -5.91 0.66
CA GLU A 324 10.44 -5.00 1.77
C GLU A 324 11.57 -5.16 2.78
N VAL A 325 12.38 -4.12 2.90
CA VAL A 325 13.48 -4.05 3.85
C VAL A 325 13.34 -2.76 4.66
N LEU A 326 12.70 -2.86 5.82
CA LEU A 326 12.53 -1.71 6.71
C LEU A 326 13.87 -1.35 7.34
N GLN A 327 14.30 -0.09 7.16
CA GLN A 327 15.61 0.39 7.55
C GLN A 327 15.62 0.77 9.04
N ASP A 328 16.36 0.02 9.87
CA ASP A 328 16.50 0.22 11.31
C ASP A 328 17.97 0.20 11.81
N GLY A 329 18.92 0.20 10.86
CA GLY A 329 20.36 0.14 11.13
C GLY A 329 20.93 -1.26 11.35
N GLY A 330 20.12 -2.31 11.24
CA GLY A 330 20.49 -3.74 11.18
C GLY A 330 19.98 -4.44 9.93
N ASP A 331 19.45 -3.67 9.00
CA ASP A 331 18.59 -4.10 7.90
C ASP A 331 19.31 -4.73 6.70
N ARG A 332 20.64 -4.53 6.55
CA ARG A 332 21.44 -5.05 5.44
C ARG A 332 20.87 -4.70 4.04
N ILE A 333 20.24 -3.53 3.87
CA ILE A 333 19.52 -3.14 2.65
C ILE A 333 20.36 -3.30 1.38
N ALA A 334 21.67 -3.02 1.44
CA ALA A 334 22.56 -3.16 0.30
C ALA A 334 22.66 -4.61 -0.19
N ASP A 335 22.77 -5.55 0.76
CA ASP A 335 22.88 -6.99 0.46
C ASP A 335 21.55 -7.52 -0.13
N TYR A 336 20.40 -7.02 0.36
CA TYR A 336 19.09 -7.36 -0.22
C TYR A 336 18.89 -6.76 -1.61
N ILE A 337 19.35 -5.52 -1.87
CA ILE A 337 19.34 -4.94 -3.22
C ILE A 337 20.18 -5.79 -4.18
N ASP A 338 21.38 -6.21 -3.76
CA ASP A 338 22.25 -7.06 -4.58
C ASP A 338 21.65 -8.46 -4.81
N THR A 339 20.88 -8.96 -3.86
CA THR A 339 20.26 -10.31 -3.93
C THR A 339 18.98 -10.29 -4.79
N LEU A 340 18.09 -9.34 -4.55
CA LEU A 340 16.75 -9.28 -5.16
C LEU A 340 16.70 -8.45 -6.45
N GLY A 341 17.64 -7.54 -6.61
CA GLY A 341 17.64 -6.54 -7.67
C GLY A 341 17.14 -5.18 -7.24
N ALA A 342 16.21 -5.09 -6.29
CA ALA A 342 15.71 -3.85 -5.72
C ALA A 342 15.19 -4.08 -4.28
N ALA A 343 15.03 -2.98 -3.51
CA ALA A 343 14.40 -3.00 -2.20
C ALA A 343 13.62 -1.70 -1.93
N THR A 344 12.78 -1.70 -0.91
CA THR A 344 12.07 -0.51 -0.45
C THR A 344 13.03 0.50 0.17
N ALA A 345 12.79 1.80 -0.03
CA ALA A 345 13.55 2.89 0.60
C ALA A 345 12.72 3.56 1.71
N SER A 346 12.45 2.85 2.80
CA SER A 346 11.58 3.31 3.89
C SER A 346 12.08 4.60 4.56
N SER A 347 13.40 4.73 4.80
CA SER A 347 14.02 5.96 5.34
C SER A 347 13.82 7.16 4.40
N TYR A 348 13.81 6.94 3.09
CA TYR A 348 13.55 7.99 2.12
C TYR A 348 12.09 8.45 2.16
N GLY A 349 11.14 7.55 2.42
CA GLY A 349 9.74 7.90 2.66
C GLY A 349 9.59 8.91 3.81
N TYR A 350 10.30 8.71 4.93
CA TYR A 350 10.34 9.70 6.03
C TYR A 350 10.92 11.04 5.57
N THR A 351 11.97 11.04 4.76
CA THR A 351 12.59 12.26 4.23
C THR A 351 11.60 13.05 3.37
N ILE A 352 10.88 12.38 2.47
CA ILE A 352 9.85 13.01 1.63
C ILE A 352 8.74 13.61 2.49
N ARG A 353 8.15 12.84 3.40
CA ARG A 353 7.08 13.33 4.28
C ARG A 353 7.52 14.52 5.14
N GLY A 354 8.72 14.44 5.72
CA GLY A 354 9.28 15.55 6.48
C GLY A 354 9.50 16.81 5.64
N ALA A 355 9.94 16.67 4.39
CA ALA A 355 10.11 17.76 3.45
C ALA A 355 8.77 18.45 3.11
N LEU A 356 7.72 17.68 2.88
CA LEU A 356 6.37 18.18 2.58
C LEU A 356 5.77 18.91 3.78
N GLN A 357 5.84 18.34 4.97
CA GLN A 357 5.31 18.93 6.19
C GLN A 357 6.00 20.25 6.58
N THR A 358 7.31 20.35 6.31
CA THR A 358 8.10 21.56 6.60
C THR A 358 8.16 22.55 5.45
N GLY A 359 7.69 22.16 4.25
CA GLY A 359 7.85 22.95 3.04
C GLY A 359 9.29 23.11 2.59
N ASN A 360 10.18 22.18 2.95
CA ASN A 360 11.62 22.24 2.65
C ASN A 360 12.06 21.10 1.71
N LEU A 361 12.07 21.38 0.42
CA LEU A 361 12.47 20.46 -0.65
C LEU A 361 13.99 20.54 -0.97
N ASP A 362 14.83 20.60 0.05
CA ASP A 362 16.30 20.69 -0.14
C ASP A 362 16.80 19.46 -0.94
N VAL A 363 17.39 19.72 -2.11
CA VAL A 363 17.90 18.71 -3.03
C VAL A 363 18.89 17.76 -2.36
N ARG A 364 19.68 18.22 -1.39
CA ARG A 364 20.66 17.39 -0.68
C ARG A 364 20.00 16.27 0.12
N ASN A 365 18.80 16.53 0.63
CA ASN A 365 18.00 15.53 1.35
C ASN A 365 17.24 14.64 0.35
N LEU A 366 16.65 15.24 -0.69
CA LEU A 366 15.81 14.55 -1.65
C LEU A 366 16.58 13.68 -2.67
N THR A 367 17.90 13.72 -2.65
CA THR A 367 18.77 12.82 -3.41
C THR A 367 19.55 11.84 -2.54
N ASN A 368 19.31 11.85 -1.22
CA ASN A 368 19.88 10.91 -0.26
C ASN A 368 18.85 9.83 0.10
N TYR A 369 19.01 8.65 -0.46
CA TYR A 369 18.07 7.54 -0.29
C TYR A 369 18.31 6.67 0.95
N GLY A 370 19.34 6.97 1.75
CA GLY A 370 19.65 6.23 2.99
C GLY A 370 20.16 4.80 2.79
N ILE A 371 20.64 4.46 1.58
CA ILE A 371 21.08 3.11 1.20
C ILE A 371 22.62 2.93 1.17
N GLY A 372 23.36 3.88 1.75
CA GLY A 372 24.81 3.85 1.77
C GLY A 372 25.41 3.88 0.37
N ASN A 373 26.27 2.91 0.05
CA ASN A 373 26.94 2.79 -1.26
C ASN A 373 26.22 1.82 -2.22
N ALA A 374 25.04 1.31 -1.87
CA ALA A 374 24.26 0.42 -2.73
C ALA A 374 23.86 1.14 -4.03
N LYS A 375 23.62 0.36 -5.09
CA LYS A 375 22.99 0.89 -6.30
C LYS A 375 21.59 1.38 -5.94
N PRO A 376 21.14 2.52 -6.49
CA PRO A 376 19.85 3.08 -6.13
C PRO A 376 18.66 2.37 -6.83
N ASN A 377 18.70 1.05 -6.86
CA ASN A 377 17.60 0.21 -7.30
C ASN A 377 16.60 0.11 -6.13
N ILE A 378 15.71 1.06 -6.04
CA ILE A 378 14.83 1.22 -4.90
C ILE A 378 13.40 1.51 -5.34
N VAL A 379 12.44 1.05 -4.55
CA VAL A 379 11.04 1.46 -4.65
C VAL A 379 10.78 2.57 -3.63
N THR A 380 10.23 3.70 -4.11
CA THR A 380 10.02 4.91 -3.31
C THR A 380 8.54 5.27 -3.25
N TRP A 381 8.10 5.90 -2.17
CA TRP A 381 6.71 6.33 -2.00
C TRP A 381 6.61 7.59 -1.14
N VAL A 382 5.49 8.28 -1.23
CA VAL A 382 5.09 9.30 -0.25
C VAL A 382 4.56 8.60 1.00
N GLU A 383 3.68 7.61 0.79
CA GLU A 383 3.13 6.74 1.81
C GLU A 383 2.90 5.32 1.27
N SER A 384 2.82 4.34 2.14
CA SER A 384 2.45 2.96 1.87
C SER A 384 1.24 2.57 2.73
N HIS A 385 0.69 1.38 2.53
CA HIS A 385 -0.38 0.85 3.37
C HIS A 385 0.02 0.75 4.86
N ASP A 386 1.29 0.46 5.16
CA ASP A 386 1.81 0.42 6.54
C ASP A 386 1.94 1.80 7.16
N ASN A 387 2.38 2.80 6.37
CA ASN A 387 2.46 4.19 6.84
C ASN A 387 1.08 4.78 7.07
N TYR A 388 0.05 4.28 6.37
CA TYR A 388 -1.28 4.87 6.38
C TYR A 388 -1.91 4.82 7.77
N THR A 389 -1.99 3.65 8.40
CA THR A 389 -2.60 3.45 9.72
C THR A 389 -1.61 3.10 10.82
N GLY A 390 -0.36 2.77 10.49
CA GLY A 390 0.70 2.52 11.45
C GLY A 390 1.12 3.76 12.24
N ASP A 391 2.26 3.72 12.91
CA ASP A 391 2.79 4.80 13.75
C ASP A 391 2.95 6.13 13.04
N ASP A 392 3.16 6.10 11.71
CA ASP A 392 3.23 7.29 10.87
C ASP A 392 1.90 8.02 10.76
N ALA A 393 0.79 7.29 10.81
CA ALA A 393 -0.59 7.80 10.72
C ALA A 393 -0.76 8.84 9.60
N THR A 394 -0.31 8.48 8.38
CA THR A 394 -0.30 9.43 7.25
C THR A 394 -1.70 9.84 6.82
N TYR A 395 -2.72 9.03 7.14
CA TYR A 395 -4.13 9.38 6.94
C TYR A 395 -4.50 10.75 7.53
N SER A 396 -3.84 11.17 8.63
CA SER A 396 -4.11 12.42 9.34
C SER A 396 -3.00 13.46 9.21
N LYS A 397 -1.78 13.05 8.84
CA LYS A 397 -0.59 13.91 8.83
C LYS A 397 -0.20 14.39 7.44
N ILE A 398 -0.64 13.70 6.39
CA ILE A 398 -0.29 14.00 4.99
C ILE A 398 -1.58 14.22 4.21
N THR A 399 -1.74 15.44 3.70
CA THR A 399 -2.92 15.83 2.91
C THR A 399 -2.84 15.32 1.48
N ASN A 400 -3.97 15.28 0.77
CA ASN A 400 -3.98 14.95 -0.66
C ASN A 400 -3.11 15.93 -1.48
N GLU A 401 -3.06 17.22 -1.09
CA GLU A 401 -2.18 18.20 -1.70
C GLU A 401 -0.69 17.82 -1.50
N ASP A 402 -0.30 17.44 -0.28
CA ASP A 402 1.06 16.98 0.00
C ASP A 402 1.41 15.71 -0.80
N ILE A 403 0.46 14.78 -0.98
CA ILE A 403 0.65 13.59 -1.82
C ILE A 403 0.94 14.01 -3.27
N VAL A 404 0.18 14.94 -3.84
CA VAL A 404 0.40 15.44 -5.20
C VAL A 404 1.79 16.04 -5.38
N LEU A 405 2.23 16.88 -4.42
CA LEU A 405 3.57 17.48 -4.45
C LEU A 405 4.67 16.42 -4.34
N GLY A 406 4.58 15.55 -3.34
CA GLY A 406 5.55 14.47 -3.11
C GLY A 406 5.60 13.49 -4.28
N TRP A 407 4.45 13.13 -4.83
CA TRP A 407 4.38 12.28 -6.01
C TRP A 407 5.07 12.90 -7.22
N THR A 408 4.84 14.20 -7.47
CA THR A 408 5.53 14.90 -8.57
C THR A 408 7.05 14.87 -8.38
N VAL A 409 7.55 15.07 -7.14
CA VAL A 409 8.99 14.94 -6.84
C VAL A 409 9.48 13.53 -7.17
N LEU A 410 8.77 12.49 -6.75
CA LEU A 410 9.18 11.10 -6.96
C LEU A 410 9.11 10.69 -8.43
N ALA A 411 7.99 10.98 -9.10
CA ALA A 411 7.77 10.59 -10.50
C ALA A 411 8.66 11.35 -11.48
N ALA A 412 9.00 12.60 -11.21
CA ALA A 412 9.89 13.38 -12.07
C ALA A 412 11.36 12.93 -11.97
N GLN A 413 11.80 12.31 -10.88
CA GLN A 413 13.18 11.83 -10.73
C GLN A 413 13.44 10.59 -11.62
N LYS A 414 14.68 10.43 -12.09
CA LYS A 414 15.15 9.22 -12.78
C LYS A 414 15.36 8.07 -11.80
N THR A 415 15.87 8.39 -10.63
CA THR A 415 16.27 7.41 -9.61
C THR A 415 15.05 6.92 -8.82
N GLY A 416 15.01 5.61 -8.59
CA GLY A 416 13.93 4.92 -7.89
C GLY A 416 12.72 4.65 -8.77
N THR A 417 11.94 3.66 -8.39
CA THR A 417 10.65 3.32 -9.00
C THR A 417 9.55 3.77 -8.06
N PRO A 418 8.77 4.82 -8.40
CA PRO A 418 7.75 5.34 -7.51
C PRO A 418 6.54 4.40 -7.42
N LEU A 419 6.07 4.17 -6.19
CA LEU A 419 4.86 3.45 -5.87
C LEU A 419 3.84 4.42 -5.28
N PHE A 420 2.66 4.47 -5.88
CA PHE A 420 1.51 5.24 -5.40
C PHE A 420 0.58 4.33 -4.60
N PHE A 421 0.39 4.64 -3.33
CA PHE A 421 -0.60 3.96 -2.49
C PHE A 421 -1.99 4.53 -2.77
N SER A 422 -2.91 3.66 -3.19
CA SER A 422 -4.30 4.04 -3.40
C SER A 422 -5.06 3.98 -2.08
N ARG A 423 -5.31 5.13 -1.45
CA ARG A 423 -6.11 5.24 -0.22
C ARG A 423 -7.50 4.65 -0.44
N PRO A 424 -8.17 4.13 0.60
CA PRO A 424 -9.56 3.71 0.52
C PRO A 424 -10.48 4.81 -0.02
N TYR A 425 -11.54 4.43 -0.73
CA TYR A 425 -12.48 5.36 -1.36
C TYR A 425 -13.12 6.30 -0.33
N ASN A 426 -13.09 7.62 -0.60
CA ASN A 426 -13.56 8.68 0.29
C ASN A 426 -12.91 8.67 1.69
N ALA A 427 -11.69 8.18 1.80
CA ALA A 427 -10.94 8.24 3.06
C ALA A 427 -10.60 9.68 3.46
N SER A 428 -10.65 9.97 4.75
CA SER A 428 -10.30 11.26 5.33
C SER A 428 -9.63 11.08 6.69
N SER A 429 -9.13 12.17 7.28
CA SER A 429 -8.58 12.13 8.65
C SER A 429 -9.60 11.63 9.68
N ASP A 430 -10.90 11.81 9.41
CA ASP A 430 -11.98 11.43 10.31
C ASP A 430 -12.62 10.09 9.93
N LEU A 431 -12.40 9.63 8.73
CA LEU A 431 -12.96 8.40 8.18
C LEU A 431 -11.85 7.63 7.47
N ILE A 432 -10.98 7.00 8.25
CA ILE A 432 -9.72 6.39 7.80
C ILE A 432 -9.96 5.37 6.67
N TRP A 433 -11.00 4.54 6.81
CA TRP A 433 -11.32 3.46 5.88
C TRP A 433 -12.34 3.86 4.81
N GLY A 434 -12.64 5.17 4.73
CA GLY A 434 -13.61 5.72 3.78
C GLY A 434 -15.06 5.40 4.12
N THR A 435 -15.98 5.92 3.30
CA THR A 435 -17.42 5.77 3.53
C THR A 435 -17.95 4.35 3.34
N PHE A 436 -17.18 3.50 2.65
CA PHE A 436 -17.58 2.12 2.36
C PHE A 436 -16.89 1.10 3.27
N ASN A 437 -15.63 1.31 3.63
CA ASN A 437 -14.85 0.37 4.46
C ASN A 437 -14.88 -1.07 3.94
N LYS A 438 -14.75 -1.27 2.61
CA LYS A 438 -14.87 -2.61 1.99
C LYS A 438 -13.63 -2.99 1.22
N ILE A 439 -13.16 -4.22 1.44
CA ILE A 439 -12.19 -4.91 0.60
C ILE A 439 -12.87 -5.26 -0.73
N GLY A 440 -12.13 -5.20 -1.81
CA GLY A 440 -12.62 -5.48 -3.16
C GLY A 440 -12.96 -4.23 -3.98
N MET A 441 -13.15 -3.07 -3.35
CA MET A 441 -13.39 -1.81 -4.04
C MET A 441 -12.08 -1.17 -4.53
N SER A 442 -12.16 -0.33 -5.56
CA SER A 442 -11.06 0.57 -5.92
C SER A 442 -10.90 1.67 -4.87
N GLY A 443 -9.70 2.24 -4.80
CA GLY A 443 -9.42 3.35 -3.89
C GLY A 443 -9.98 4.68 -4.35
N ASP A 444 -9.56 5.73 -3.65
CA ASP A 444 -9.92 7.12 -3.91
C ASP A 444 -9.47 7.55 -5.33
N TYR A 445 -10.18 8.51 -5.92
CA TYR A 445 -9.87 9.05 -7.25
C TYR A 445 -8.54 9.80 -7.34
N LEU A 446 -7.84 10.02 -6.22
CA LEU A 446 -6.58 10.74 -6.21
C LEU A 446 -5.53 10.14 -7.15
N TYR A 447 -5.49 8.80 -7.31
CA TYR A 447 -4.54 8.13 -8.20
C TYR A 447 -4.64 8.58 -9.67
N LYS A 448 -5.78 9.11 -10.09
CA LYS A 448 -6.05 9.65 -11.44
C LYS A 448 -6.30 11.16 -11.46
N ASN A 449 -5.91 11.88 -10.39
CA ASN A 449 -5.88 13.33 -10.37
C ASN A 449 -5.04 13.88 -11.52
N SER A 450 -5.40 15.04 -12.09
CA SER A 450 -4.73 15.60 -13.28
C SER A 450 -3.23 15.84 -13.08
N ALA A 451 -2.80 16.30 -11.89
CA ALA A 451 -1.38 16.51 -11.60
C ALA A 451 -0.62 15.19 -11.42
N ILE A 452 -1.22 14.19 -10.76
CA ILE A 452 -0.67 12.83 -10.64
C ILE A 452 -0.51 12.23 -12.05
N THR A 453 -1.56 12.30 -12.88
CA THR A 453 -1.54 11.84 -14.27
C THR A 453 -0.44 12.53 -15.09
N ALA A 454 -0.30 13.86 -14.96
CA ALA A 454 0.74 14.61 -15.65
C ALA A 454 2.15 14.15 -15.24
N ALA A 455 2.38 13.90 -13.94
CA ALA A 455 3.65 13.40 -13.42
C ALA A 455 3.98 11.98 -13.92
N ASN A 456 3.00 11.08 -13.95
CA ASN A 456 3.16 9.72 -14.47
C ASN A 456 3.53 9.73 -15.96
N ARG A 457 2.81 10.51 -16.77
CA ARG A 457 3.05 10.63 -18.20
C ARG A 457 4.38 11.30 -18.49
N PHE A 458 4.77 12.31 -17.70
CA PHE A 458 6.10 12.90 -17.75
C PHE A 458 7.17 11.83 -17.55
N ARG A 459 7.03 10.99 -16.53
CA ARG A 459 8.00 9.92 -16.25
C ARG A 459 8.12 8.95 -17.42
N ASN A 460 7.01 8.49 -17.99
CA ASN A 460 7.02 7.62 -19.16
C ASN A 460 7.72 8.29 -20.36
N ALA A 461 7.37 9.53 -20.67
CA ALA A 461 7.96 10.27 -21.78
C ALA A 461 9.46 10.56 -21.59
N MET A 462 9.92 10.67 -20.35
CA MET A 462 11.31 10.95 -19.99
C MET A 462 12.12 9.69 -19.67
N ALA A 463 11.62 8.50 -19.98
CA ALA A 463 12.36 7.26 -19.77
C ALA A 463 13.72 7.30 -20.49
N GLY A 464 14.80 6.94 -19.79
CA GLY A 464 16.16 6.98 -20.31
C GLY A 464 16.86 8.35 -20.27
N GLU A 465 16.14 9.48 -20.12
CA GLU A 465 16.77 10.80 -20.04
C GLU A 465 17.52 10.99 -18.72
N GLU A 466 18.68 11.68 -18.79
CA GLU A 466 19.44 12.03 -17.59
C GLU A 466 18.71 13.06 -16.74
N GLN A 467 19.02 13.10 -15.45
CA GLN A 467 18.41 14.08 -14.56
C GLN A 467 19.41 15.14 -14.08
N ASN A 468 18.89 16.35 -13.90
CA ASN A 468 19.53 17.40 -13.12
C ASN A 468 18.49 17.94 -12.13
N ILE A 469 18.85 18.00 -10.84
CA ILE A 469 17.94 18.45 -9.78
C ILE A 469 18.62 19.57 -9.01
N PHE A 470 17.92 20.67 -8.83
CA PHE A 470 18.45 21.81 -8.09
C PHE A 470 17.36 22.62 -7.38
N ASN A 471 17.75 23.33 -6.34
CA ASN A 471 16.96 24.42 -5.77
C ASN A 471 17.46 25.75 -6.35
N PRO A 472 16.60 26.77 -6.51
CA PRO A 472 17.06 28.13 -6.75
C PRO A 472 17.90 28.63 -5.57
N SER A 473 18.80 29.59 -5.80
CA SER A 473 19.79 30.03 -4.80
C SER A 473 19.19 30.66 -3.55
N ASP A 474 17.95 31.12 -3.62
CA ASP A 474 17.23 31.87 -2.58
C ASP A 474 16.08 31.09 -1.92
N SER A 475 15.81 29.84 -2.36
CA SER A 475 14.72 29.05 -1.81
C SER A 475 15.01 27.55 -1.85
N THR A 476 14.84 26.85 -0.73
CA THR A 476 14.79 25.40 -0.67
C THR A 476 13.36 24.85 -0.64
N SER A 477 12.34 25.70 -0.71
CA SER A 477 10.94 25.27 -0.79
C SER A 477 10.50 24.97 -2.21
N VAL A 478 11.32 25.34 -3.20
CA VAL A 478 11.07 25.08 -4.63
C VAL A 478 12.19 24.20 -5.18
N ILE A 479 11.82 23.18 -5.91
CA ILE A 479 12.76 22.26 -6.55
C ILE A 479 12.49 22.18 -8.05
N PHE A 480 13.54 22.16 -8.84
CA PHE A 480 13.54 21.97 -10.27
C PHE A 480 14.14 20.60 -10.61
N ILE A 481 13.43 19.81 -11.39
CA ILE A 481 13.82 18.47 -11.80
C ILE A 481 13.79 18.41 -13.32
N GLU A 482 14.96 18.44 -13.93
CA GLU A 482 15.15 18.38 -15.37
C GLU A 482 15.41 16.95 -15.83
N ARG A 483 14.89 16.59 -16.99
CA ARG A 483 15.13 15.32 -17.66
C ARG A 483 15.71 15.60 -19.06
N GLY A 484 17.04 15.46 -19.16
CA GLY A 484 17.78 15.81 -20.35
C GLY A 484 17.54 17.26 -20.78
N LYS A 485 17.21 17.45 -22.08
CA LYS A 485 16.76 18.71 -22.67
C LYS A 485 15.28 18.72 -23.02
N LYS A 486 14.52 17.70 -22.58
CA LYS A 486 13.18 17.43 -23.06
C LYS A 486 12.10 17.71 -22.04
N GLY A 487 12.42 17.66 -20.75
CA GLY A 487 11.42 17.79 -19.69
C GLY A 487 11.91 18.55 -18.48
N LEU A 488 10.97 19.25 -17.83
CA LEU A 488 11.18 19.98 -16.58
C LEU A 488 9.93 19.85 -15.71
N ALA A 489 10.09 19.41 -14.47
CA ALA A 489 9.10 19.52 -13.42
C ALA A 489 9.57 20.51 -12.36
N ILE A 490 8.66 21.36 -11.89
CA ILE A 490 8.90 22.32 -10.80
C ILE A 490 7.88 22.06 -9.72
N VAL A 491 8.32 21.98 -8.47
CA VAL A 491 7.43 21.78 -7.31
C VAL A 491 7.69 22.88 -6.30
N ASN A 492 6.62 23.52 -5.85
CA ASN A 492 6.64 24.51 -4.79
C ASN A 492 5.88 23.99 -3.56
N ALA A 493 6.57 23.64 -2.48
CA ALA A 493 5.99 23.21 -1.23
C ALA A 493 5.71 24.37 -0.25
N SER A 494 6.05 25.61 -0.63
CA SER A 494 5.78 26.81 0.15
C SER A 494 4.28 27.15 0.14
N ILE A 495 3.84 27.81 1.21
CA ILE A 495 2.50 28.44 1.30
C ILE A 495 2.39 29.76 0.54
N LYS A 496 3.43 30.17 -0.21
CA LYS A 496 3.48 31.40 -1.00
C LYS A 496 3.87 31.07 -2.44
N PRO A 497 3.35 31.82 -3.42
CA PRO A 497 3.86 31.78 -4.79
C PRO A 497 5.35 32.11 -4.83
N TYR A 498 6.05 31.58 -5.84
CA TYR A 498 7.46 31.83 -6.08
C TYR A 498 7.67 32.31 -7.52
N GLU A 499 8.26 33.48 -7.67
CA GLU A 499 8.71 34.00 -8.97
C GLU A 499 10.10 33.48 -9.26
N PHE A 500 10.30 32.89 -10.44
CA PHE A 500 11.60 32.34 -10.84
C PHE A 500 12.12 32.93 -12.16
N ASN A 501 13.42 33.05 -12.24
CA ASN A 501 14.17 33.32 -13.45
C ASN A 501 15.50 32.58 -13.35
N VAL A 502 15.53 31.38 -13.90
CA VAL A 502 16.64 30.41 -13.70
C VAL A 502 17.20 29.93 -15.03
N GLU A 503 18.46 29.52 -15.01
CA GLU A 503 19.04 28.74 -16.11
C GLU A 503 18.41 27.35 -16.13
N THR A 504 18.24 26.80 -17.35
CA THR A 504 17.64 25.47 -17.55
C THR A 504 18.32 24.74 -18.70
N ASN A 505 18.40 23.41 -18.57
CA ASN A 505 18.78 22.51 -19.65
C ASN A 505 17.66 22.25 -20.66
N LEU A 506 16.42 22.58 -20.32
CA LEU A 506 15.28 22.41 -21.21
C LEU A 506 15.52 23.19 -22.49
N ALA A 507 15.29 22.59 -23.65
CA ALA A 507 15.54 23.21 -24.93
C ALA A 507 14.74 24.51 -25.13
N ASP A 508 15.28 25.48 -25.85
CA ASP A 508 14.56 26.71 -26.21
C ASP A 508 13.26 26.37 -26.95
N GLY A 509 12.16 27.01 -26.56
CA GLY A 509 10.85 26.76 -27.11
C GLY A 509 9.69 27.19 -26.21
N GLU A 510 8.50 26.95 -26.65
CA GLU A 510 7.25 27.16 -25.89
C GLU A 510 6.77 25.81 -25.33
N TYR A 511 6.40 25.81 -24.07
CA TYR A 511 5.94 24.64 -23.34
C TYR A 511 4.64 24.93 -22.61
N LYS A 512 3.64 24.10 -22.87
CA LYS A 512 2.38 24.14 -22.11
C LYS A 512 2.53 23.31 -20.83
N ASP A 513 2.26 23.91 -19.68
CA ASP A 513 2.18 23.19 -18.44
C ASP A 513 1.04 22.15 -18.48
N ARG A 514 1.38 20.91 -18.21
CA ARG A 514 0.45 19.78 -18.29
C ARG A 514 -0.52 19.72 -17.11
N VAL A 515 -0.32 20.56 -16.08
CA VAL A 515 -1.19 20.66 -14.91
C VAL A 515 -2.16 21.84 -15.04
N SER A 516 -1.65 23.05 -15.24
CA SER A 516 -2.47 24.28 -15.27
C SER A 516 -2.90 24.70 -16.66
N GLY A 517 -2.22 24.21 -17.71
CA GLY A 517 -2.44 24.66 -19.09
C GLY A 517 -1.76 25.98 -19.46
N ASN A 518 -1.06 26.65 -18.53
CA ASN A 518 -0.31 27.87 -18.78
C ASN A 518 0.87 27.60 -19.71
N THR A 519 1.29 28.63 -20.48
CA THR A 519 2.44 28.53 -21.39
C THR A 519 3.66 29.20 -20.77
N TYR A 520 4.80 28.50 -20.84
CA TYR A 520 6.13 28.98 -20.44
C TYR A 520 7.04 28.98 -21.65
N THR A 521 7.94 29.98 -21.72
CA THR A 521 8.94 30.09 -22.81
C THR A 521 10.33 29.89 -22.25
N VAL A 522 11.09 28.99 -22.86
CA VAL A 522 12.53 28.87 -22.68
C VAL A 522 13.21 29.61 -23.78
N LYS A 523 14.09 30.55 -23.43
CA LYS A 523 14.87 31.36 -24.38
C LYS A 523 16.28 31.59 -23.88
N ASP A 524 17.24 31.38 -24.77
CA ASP A 524 18.66 31.52 -24.46
C ASP A 524 19.12 30.74 -23.25
N GLY A 525 18.55 29.51 -23.07
CA GLY A 525 18.80 28.62 -21.94
C GLY A 525 18.25 29.10 -20.61
N LYS A 526 17.25 29.97 -20.61
CA LYS A 526 16.57 30.47 -19.37
C LYS A 526 15.08 30.30 -19.45
N ILE A 527 14.48 30.08 -18.29
CA ILE A 527 13.04 30.05 -18.08
C ILE A 527 12.66 30.99 -16.93
N SER A 528 11.57 31.74 -17.12
CA SER A 528 11.02 32.61 -16.09
C SER A 528 9.51 32.44 -15.96
N GLY A 529 8.99 32.72 -14.78
CA GLY A 529 7.55 32.61 -14.50
C GLY A 529 7.25 32.66 -13.04
N THR A 530 6.02 32.29 -12.70
CA THR A 530 5.53 32.14 -11.33
C THR A 530 4.98 30.73 -11.16
N ILE A 531 5.33 30.12 -10.05
CA ILE A 531 4.68 28.89 -9.58
C ILE A 531 3.87 29.23 -8.32
N GLU A 532 2.60 28.85 -8.31
CA GLU A 532 1.69 29.12 -7.19
C GLU A 532 2.13 28.37 -5.93
N ASN A 533 1.56 28.76 -4.78
CA ASN A 533 1.78 28.04 -3.53
C ASN A 533 1.27 26.60 -3.62
N LYS A 534 1.96 25.68 -2.98
CA LYS A 534 1.58 24.26 -2.91
C LYS A 534 1.16 23.70 -4.27
N SER A 535 1.97 23.92 -5.31
CA SER A 535 1.64 23.54 -6.68
C SER A 535 2.80 22.92 -7.45
N THR A 536 2.49 22.42 -8.64
CA THR A 536 3.45 21.78 -9.55
C THR A 536 3.28 22.34 -10.96
N ILE A 537 4.41 22.41 -11.69
CA ILE A 537 4.46 22.72 -13.13
C ILE A 537 5.18 21.55 -13.82
N ILE A 538 4.63 21.06 -14.91
CA ILE A 538 5.22 19.95 -15.70
C ILE A 538 5.26 20.31 -17.17
N LEU A 539 6.49 20.50 -17.68
CA LEU A 539 6.78 21.00 -19.03
C LEU A 539 7.50 19.95 -19.87
N TYR A 540 6.88 19.53 -20.95
CA TYR A 540 7.50 18.68 -21.99
C TYR A 540 6.60 18.66 -23.23
N ASN A 541 7.23 18.44 -24.40
CA ASN A 541 6.56 18.30 -25.68
C ASN A 541 6.81 16.91 -26.31
N ASP A 542 8.06 16.44 -26.24
CA ASP A 542 8.44 15.13 -26.77
C ASP A 542 7.76 14.00 -26.00
N GLY A 543 7.10 13.07 -26.72
CA GLY A 543 6.40 11.95 -26.12
C GLY A 543 5.07 12.30 -25.44
N TYR A 544 4.59 13.56 -25.56
CA TYR A 544 3.28 13.93 -25.04
C TYR A 544 2.18 13.30 -25.89
N LEU A 545 1.27 12.62 -25.21
CA LEU A 545 0.03 12.10 -25.78
C LEU A 545 -1.15 12.82 -25.14
N GLU A 546 -2.03 13.37 -25.98
CA GLU A 546 -3.25 14.00 -25.50
C GLU A 546 -4.39 12.97 -25.44
N PHE A 547 -5.06 12.92 -24.30
CA PHE A 547 -6.23 12.10 -24.11
C PHE A 547 -7.41 12.98 -23.69
N ALA A 548 -8.58 12.64 -24.17
CA ALA A 548 -9.80 13.26 -23.68
C ALA A 548 -9.99 12.95 -22.19
N PRO A 549 -10.59 13.88 -21.42
CA PRO A 549 -10.91 13.62 -20.02
C PRO A 549 -11.68 12.32 -19.86
N ALA A 550 -11.29 11.48 -18.92
CA ALA A 550 -12.03 10.27 -18.61
C ALA A 550 -13.46 10.60 -18.14
N ALA A 551 -14.40 9.70 -18.37
CA ALA A 551 -15.69 9.78 -17.72
C ALA A 551 -15.51 9.63 -16.20
N ILE A 552 -16.45 10.18 -15.42
CA ILE A 552 -16.53 9.99 -13.98
C ILE A 552 -17.88 9.33 -13.70
N VAL A 553 -17.85 8.20 -12.99
CA VAL A 553 -19.06 7.51 -12.53
C VAL A 553 -18.96 7.36 -11.02
N LYS A 554 -19.95 7.83 -10.29
CA LYS A 554 -19.96 7.75 -8.82
C LYS A 554 -21.37 7.66 -8.27
N VAL A 555 -21.48 7.21 -7.02
CA VAL A 555 -22.68 7.38 -6.19
C VAL A 555 -22.62 8.71 -5.47
N ASP A 556 -23.76 9.18 -4.95
CA ASP A 556 -23.80 10.38 -4.11
C ASP A 556 -22.88 10.21 -2.87
N ASP A 557 -22.17 11.27 -2.49
CA ASP A 557 -21.16 11.23 -1.42
C ASP A 557 -21.75 10.91 -0.02
N SER A 558 -23.07 11.03 0.14
CA SER A 558 -23.78 10.64 1.37
C SER A 558 -24.00 9.15 1.52
N VAL A 559 -23.74 8.36 0.47
CA VAL A 559 -23.95 6.91 0.45
C VAL A 559 -22.83 6.21 1.20
N THR A 560 -23.19 5.24 2.04
CA THR A 560 -22.25 4.42 2.82
C THR A 560 -22.32 2.95 2.40
N GLY A 561 -21.24 2.21 2.66
CA GLY A 561 -21.14 0.79 2.31
C GLY A 561 -21.97 -0.16 3.17
N SER A 562 -22.67 0.34 4.18
CA SER A 562 -23.48 -0.49 5.09
C SER A 562 -24.87 0.11 5.27
N TYR A 563 -25.90 -0.74 5.36
CA TYR A 563 -27.30 -0.34 5.58
C TYR A 563 -28.05 -1.38 6.41
N ASN A 564 -29.07 -0.92 7.14
CA ASN A 564 -29.88 -1.77 8.06
C ASN A 564 -31.38 -1.81 7.70
N THR A 565 -31.75 -1.24 6.56
CA THR A 565 -33.11 -1.25 6.01
C THR A 565 -33.33 -2.43 5.04
N ASP A 566 -34.56 -2.64 4.57
CA ASP A 566 -34.81 -3.72 3.59
C ASP A 566 -34.13 -3.47 2.25
N SER A 567 -33.98 -2.19 1.87
CA SER A 567 -33.28 -1.72 0.69
C SER A 567 -32.86 -0.28 0.89
N ILE A 568 -31.96 0.21 0.03
CA ILE A 568 -31.56 1.63 0.02
C ILE A 568 -31.73 2.21 -1.38
N GLU A 569 -32.00 3.52 -1.42
CA GLU A 569 -31.97 4.31 -2.63
C GLU A 569 -30.56 4.87 -2.82
N VAL A 570 -29.97 4.68 -4.01
CA VAL A 570 -28.67 5.15 -4.39
C VAL A 570 -28.79 6.05 -5.58
N LYS A 571 -28.38 7.30 -5.43
CA LYS A 571 -28.30 8.26 -6.50
C LYS A 571 -27.01 8.09 -7.26
N LEU A 572 -27.11 8.05 -8.60
CA LEU A 572 -25.98 7.80 -9.51
C LEU A 572 -25.57 9.09 -10.21
N HIS A 573 -24.27 9.27 -10.40
CA HIS A 573 -23.71 10.40 -11.13
C HIS A 573 -22.85 9.93 -12.30
N VAL A 574 -22.92 10.66 -13.42
CA VAL A 574 -22.07 10.49 -14.58
C VAL A 574 -21.66 11.85 -15.14
N GLU A 575 -20.35 12.05 -15.35
CA GLU A 575 -19.77 13.28 -15.91
C GLU A 575 -18.85 12.91 -17.09
N ASN A 576 -18.66 13.80 -18.04
CA ASN A 576 -17.86 13.61 -19.26
C ASN A 576 -18.31 12.43 -20.14
N ALA A 577 -19.56 12.00 -20.00
CA ALA A 577 -20.24 11.04 -20.86
C ALA A 577 -21.74 11.39 -20.92
N THR A 578 -22.42 10.97 -21.96
CA THR A 578 -23.85 11.29 -22.16
C THR A 578 -24.75 10.49 -21.20
N GLU A 579 -24.35 9.25 -20.92
CA GLU A 579 -25.03 8.32 -20.04
C GLU A 579 -24.01 7.31 -19.47
N GLY A 580 -24.36 6.68 -18.36
CA GLY A 580 -23.65 5.56 -17.79
C GLY A 580 -24.47 4.28 -17.84
N GLU A 581 -23.86 3.17 -17.47
CA GLU A 581 -24.52 1.90 -17.24
C GLU A 581 -24.27 1.43 -15.81
N TYR A 582 -25.27 0.83 -15.17
CA TYR A 582 -25.10 0.16 -13.89
C TYR A 582 -25.48 -1.32 -13.98
N SER A 583 -24.81 -2.13 -13.19
CA SER A 583 -25.11 -3.55 -12.99
C SER A 583 -25.12 -3.86 -11.49
N VAL A 584 -26.11 -4.59 -11.03
CA VAL A 584 -26.23 -5.05 -9.63
C VAL A 584 -26.01 -6.54 -9.59
N ASP A 585 -25.09 -7.03 -8.75
CA ASP A 585 -24.75 -8.45 -8.55
C ASP A 585 -24.49 -9.21 -9.86
N GLY A 586 -23.86 -8.55 -10.83
CA GLY A 586 -23.53 -9.13 -12.14
C GLY A 586 -24.72 -9.28 -13.10
N ALA A 587 -25.86 -8.69 -12.80
CA ALA A 587 -26.98 -8.62 -13.74
C ALA A 587 -26.62 -7.87 -15.02
N SER A 588 -27.42 -8.00 -16.08
CA SER A 588 -27.20 -7.26 -17.33
C SER A 588 -27.17 -5.75 -17.07
N PRO A 589 -26.24 -5.00 -17.69
CA PRO A 589 -26.14 -3.56 -17.52
C PRO A 589 -27.44 -2.83 -17.93
N VAL A 590 -27.76 -1.77 -17.22
CA VAL A 590 -28.90 -0.89 -17.45
C VAL A 590 -28.39 0.54 -17.57
N ALA A 591 -28.81 1.25 -18.60
CA ALA A 591 -28.41 2.64 -18.80
C ALA A 591 -29.00 3.56 -17.71
N TYR A 592 -28.24 4.59 -17.32
CA TYR A 592 -28.70 5.65 -16.42
C TYR A 592 -28.17 7.02 -16.86
N LYS A 593 -28.80 8.05 -16.41
CA LYS A 593 -28.38 9.45 -16.59
C LYS A 593 -27.97 10.06 -15.26
N ASP A 594 -27.21 11.14 -15.33
CA ASP A 594 -26.83 11.89 -14.15
C ASP A 594 -28.03 12.24 -13.27
N ASN A 595 -27.90 11.98 -11.98
CA ASN A 595 -28.94 12.13 -10.94
C ASN A 595 -30.08 11.09 -10.96
N ASP A 596 -29.99 10.02 -11.75
CA ASP A 596 -30.94 8.91 -11.62
C ASP A 596 -30.74 8.20 -10.27
N THR A 597 -31.86 7.70 -9.72
CA THR A 597 -31.87 6.97 -8.45
C THR A 597 -32.31 5.53 -8.67
N ILE A 598 -31.59 4.60 -8.08
CA ILE A 598 -31.90 3.16 -8.11
C ILE A 598 -32.10 2.63 -6.70
N THR A 599 -32.85 1.55 -6.59
CA THR A 599 -33.03 0.81 -5.32
C THR A 599 -32.17 -0.45 -5.36
N ILE A 600 -31.34 -0.67 -4.35
CA ILE A 600 -30.49 -1.87 -4.22
C ILE A 600 -30.72 -2.56 -2.88
N GLY A 601 -30.25 -3.80 -2.78
CA GLY A 601 -30.26 -4.58 -1.55
C GLY A 601 -31.60 -5.23 -1.19
N ALA A 602 -32.66 -5.06 -1.97
CA ALA A 602 -33.95 -5.69 -1.73
C ALA A 602 -33.83 -7.23 -1.74
N GLY A 603 -34.40 -7.87 -0.72
CA GLY A 603 -34.37 -9.32 -0.56
C GLY A 603 -33.07 -9.91 -0.04
N LYS A 604 -32.06 -9.10 0.27
CA LYS A 604 -30.82 -9.57 0.93
C LYS A 604 -31.10 -9.90 2.40
N ASN A 605 -30.44 -10.97 2.86
CA ASN A 605 -30.41 -11.31 4.29
C ASN A 605 -29.33 -10.46 4.99
N SER A 606 -29.39 -10.47 6.33
CA SER A 606 -28.33 -9.88 7.17
C SER A 606 -26.96 -10.45 6.79
N GLN A 607 -25.96 -9.58 6.71
CA GLN A 607 -24.57 -9.85 6.33
C GLN A 607 -24.33 -10.16 4.85
N GLU A 608 -25.38 -10.27 4.02
CA GLU A 608 -25.20 -10.42 2.58
C GLU A 608 -24.78 -9.10 1.92
N THR A 609 -23.95 -9.22 0.90
CA THR A 609 -23.45 -8.09 0.12
C THR A 609 -24.27 -7.87 -1.15
N THR A 610 -24.25 -6.63 -1.63
CA THR A 610 -24.72 -6.22 -2.95
C THR A 610 -23.59 -5.50 -3.65
N THR A 611 -23.22 -5.94 -4.85
CA THR A 611 -22.22 -5.28 -5.68
C THR A 611 -22.89 -4.41 -6.71
N LEU A 612 -22.61 -3.11 -6.72
CA LEU A 612 -23.04 -2.16 -7.73
C LEU A 612 -21.83 -1.77 -8.58
N LYS A 613 -21.84 -2.10 -9.84
CA LYS A 613 -20.84 -1.67 -10.83
C LYS A 613 -21.43 -0.55 -11.69
N LEU A 614 -20.73 0.58 -11.75
CA LEU A 614 -21.01 1.68 -12.65
C LEU A 614 -19.97 1.71 -13.76
N THR A 615 -20.39 1.97 -14.99
CA THR A 615 -19.50 2.16 -16.14
C THR A 615 -19.99 3.33 -16.99
N ALA A 616 -19.06 3.98 -17.67
CA ALA A 616 -19.38 4.93 -18.74
C ALA A 616 -18.28 4.93 -19.79
N VAL A 617 -18.64 5.40 -21.00
CA VAL A 617 -17.70 5.58 -22.11
C VAL A 617 -17.82 7.03 -22.56
N ASN A 618 -16.69 7.75 -22.60
CA ASN A 618 -16.68 9.14 -23.08
C ASN A 618 -16.73 9.20 -24.61
N GLU A 619 -16.85 10.43 -25.18
CA GLU A 619 -16.91 10.63 -26.63
C GLU A 619 -15.66 10.11 -27.39
N ALA A 620 -14.51 10.00 -26.72
CA ALA A 620 -13.29 9.45 -27.30
C ALA A 620 -13.21 7.91 -27.24
N GLY A 621 -14.24 7.25 -26.70
CA GLY A 621 -14.28 5.80 -26.53
C GLY A 621 -13.51 5.29 -25.32
N ASN A 622 -13.08 6.15 -24.39
CA ASN A 622 -12.42 5.73 -23.15
C ASN A 622 -13.46 5.26 -22.15
N LYS A 623 -13.24 4.06 -21.62
CA LYS A 623 -14.11 3.45 -20.62
C LYS A 623 -13.62 3.77 -19.21
N THR A 624 -14.54 4.07 -18.33
CA THR A 624 -14.35 4.19 -16.88
C THR A 624 -15.26 3.20 -16.16
N ALA A 625 -14.77 2.61 -15.08
CA ALA A 625 -15.59 1.77 -14.21
C ALA A 625 -15.32 2.05 -12.72
N MET A 626 -16.38 1.88 -11.92
CA MET A 626 -16.29 1.94 -10.45
C MET A 626 -17.20 0.87 -9.85
N THR A 627 -16.67 0.10 -8.91
CA THR A 627 -17.41 -0.94 -8.20
C THR A 627 -17.61 -0.54 -6.76
N TYR A 628 -18.85 -0.60 -6.30
CA TYR A 628 -19.26 -0.34 -4.92
C TYR A 628 -19.80 -1.61 -4.30
N ILE A 629 -19.41 -1.88 -3.06
CA ILE A 629 -19.84 -3.05 -2.31
C ILE A 629 -20.62 -2.57 -1.09
N PHE A 630 -21.87 -3.00 -1.01
CA PHE A 630 -22.78 -2.72 0.09
C PHE A 630 -23.00 -3.97 0.90
N ARG A 631 -23.15 -3.83 2.22
CA ARG A 631 -23.46 -4.93 3.12
C ARG A 631 -24.69 -4.60 3.93
N LYS A 632 -25.67 -5.51 3.92
CA LYS A 632 -26.83 -5.40 4.79
C LYS A 632 -26.42 -5.78 6.20
N GLN A 633 -26.49 -4.84 7.11
CA GLN A 633 -26.22 -5.07 8.52
C GLN A 633 -27.35 -5.89 9.17
N ALA A 634 -27.03 -6.51 10.32
CA ALA A 634 -28.08 -7.06 11.16
C ALA A 634 -28.99 -5.93 11.64
N THR A 635 -30.30 -6.09 11.49
CA THR A 635 -31.24 -5.15 12.07
C THR A 635 -31.25 -5.37 13.58
N LEU A 636 -30.54 -4.52 14.29
CA LEU A 636 -30.47 -4.58 15.76
C LEU A 636 -31.64 -3.82 16.39
N THR A 637 -32.88 -4.08 15.92
CA THR A 637 -34.10 -3.48 16.46
C THR A 637 -34.77 -4.45 17.45
N GLY A 638 -35.30 -3.91 18.52
CA GLY A 638 -35.99 -4.68 19.56
C GLY A 638 -35.05 -5.19 20.67
N SER A 639 -35.47 -6.21 21.39
CA SER A 639 -34.63 -6.84 22.41
C SER A 639 -33.59 -7.75 21.76
N ILE A 640 -32.33 -7.35 21.80
CA ILE A 640 -31.21 -8.14 21.32
C ILE A 640 -30.72 -9.02 22.46
N GLU A 641 -30.56 -10.30 22.20
CA GLU A 641 -30.04 -11.25 23.15
C GLU A 641 -28.92 -12.07 22.52
N VAL A 642 -27.83 -12.25 23.24
CA VAL A 642 -26.72 -13.11 22.85
C VAL A 642 -26.35 -14.07 23.97
N THR A 643 -25.80 -15.22 23.62
CA THR A 643 -25.27 -16.17 24.58
C THR A 643 -23.76 -16.37 24.37
N PHE A 644 -23.07 -16.68 25.47
CA PHE A 644 -21.64 -16.98 25.42
C PHE A 644 -21.35 -18.22 26.28
N VAL A 645 -20.57 -19.14 25.72
CA VAL A 645 -20.07 -20.33 26.41
C VAL A 645 -18.62 -20.09 26.79
N LYS A 646 -18.37 -19.84 28.09
CA LYS A 646 -17.04 -19.58 28.61
C LYS A 646 -16.19 -20.85 28.67
N PRO A 647 -14.84 -20.75 28.49
CA PRO A 647 -13.93 -21.84 28.82
C PRO A 647 -13.97 -22.21 30.31
N ASP A 648 -13.68 -23.48 30.62
CA ASP A 648 -13.61 -23.97 32.01
C ASP A 648 -12.58 -23.22 32.87
N SER A 649 -11.56 -22.67 32.23
CA SER A 649 -10.47 -21.92 32.89
C SER A 649 -10.85 -20.50 33.33
N TRP A 650 -12.03 -20.00 32.91
CA TRP A 650 -12.49 -18.65 33.26
C TRP A 650 -13.21 -18.63 34.61
N GLY A 651 -13.22 -17.45 35.26
CA GLY A 651 -13.95 -17.21 36.49
C GLY A 651 -15.49 -17.30 36.30
N ASP A 652 -16.20 -17.30 37.42
CA ASP A 652 -17.68 -17.43 37.42
C ASP A 652 -18.41 -16.15 37.03
N LYS A 653 -17.73 -15.01 37.01
CA LYS A 653 -18.27 -13.74 36.53
C LYS A 653 -17.82 -13.49 35.11
N VAL A 654 -18.78 -13.37 34.22
CA VAL A 654 -18.56 -13.10 32.80
C VAL A 654 -19.22 -11.77 32.43
N TYR A 655 -18.55 -10.96 31.67
CA TYR A 655 -19.00 -9.65 31.22
C TYR A 655 -19.09 -9.60 29.71
N ALA A 656 -20.06 -8.83 29.23
CA ALA A 656 -20.18 -8.43 27.83
C ALA A 656 -19.82 -6.95 27.70
N TYR A 657 -18.73 -6.67 26.98
CA TYR A 657 -18.36 -5.31 26.59
C TYR A 657 -18.76 -5.09 25.14
N VAL A 658 -19.67 -4.16 24.90
CA VAL A 658 -20.24 -3.86 23.60
C VAL A 658 -19.89 -2.42 23.23
N TYR A 659 -19.34 -2.20 22.06
CA TYR A 659 -18.88 -0.90 21.60
C TYR A 659 -18.96 -0.77 20.08
N ASP A 660 -18.96 0.48 19.58
CA ASP A 660 -18.92 0.79 18.15
C ASP A 660 -17.62 1.54 17.83
N GLU A 661 -16.78 0.94 16.98
CA GLU A 661 -15.50 1.54 16.52
C GLU A 661 -15.69 2.58 15.41
N THR A 662 -16.86 2.66 14.80
CA THR A 662 -17.11 3.65 13.72
C THR A 662 -17.18 5.07 14.26
N THR A 663 -17.45 5.22 15.59
CA THR A 663 -17.46 6.50 16.27
C THR A 663 -16.14 6.77 16.97
N LYS A 664 -15.53 7.95 16.74
CA LYS A 664 -14.26 8.34 17.36
C LYS A 664 -14.41 8.78 18.81
N ALA A 665 -13.36 8.51 19.61
CA ALA A 665 -13.20 9.19 20.91
C ALA A 665 -13.27 10.73 20.74
N PRO A 666 -13.97 11.47 21.63
CA PRO A 666 -14.50 11.03 22.92
C PRO A 666 -15.90 10.42 22.87
N THR A 667 -16.45 10.12 21.72
CA THR A 667 -17.84 9.71 21.51
C THR A 667 -18.02 8.21 21.22
N VAL A 668 -17.02 7.38 21.53
CA VAL A 668 -17.18 5.90 21.42
C VAL A 668 -18.42 5.48 22.19
N ILE A 669 -19.36 4.88 21.46
CA ILE A 669 -20.59 4.37 22.07
C ILE A 669 -20.27 2.99 22.60
N GLU A 670 -20.49 2.83 23.91
CA GLU A 670 -20.29 1.57 24.63
C GLU A 670 -21.49 1.27 25.52
N ASN A 671 -21.72 -0.02 25.84
CA ASN A 671 -22.79 -0.41 26.76
C ASN A 671 -22.43 0.02 28.19
N ALA A 672 -21.21 -0.13 28.61
CA ALA A 672 -20.64 0.31 29.88
C ALA A 672 -19.13 0.41 29.75
N ALA A 673 -18.47 1.11 30.69
CA ALA A 673 -17.01 1.08 30.79
C ALA A 673 -16.50 -0.36 30.98
N TRP A 674 -15.29 -0.64 30.46
CA TRP A 674 -14.65 -1.94 30.65
C TRP A 674 -14.67 -2.41 32.13
N PRO A 675 -14.99 -3.66 32.43
CA PRO A 675 -15.13 -4.84 31.58
C PRO A 675 -16.51 -4.99 30.89
N GLY A 676 -17.38 -4.03 30.93
CA GLY A 676 -18.72 -4.10 30.36
C GLY A 676 -19.79 -4.47 31.40
N VAL A 677 -20.91 -5.05 30.96
CA VAL A 677 -22.03 -5.44 31.79
C VAL A 677 -21.92 -6.92 32.17
N GLU A 678 -22.09 -7.25 33.46
CA GLU A 678 -22.12 -8.66 33.96
C GLU A 678 -23.26 -9.43 33.30
N MET A 679 -22.97 -10.60 32.75
CA MET A 679 -23.90 -11.46 32.05
C MET A 679 -24.70 -12.34 33.04
N GLU A 680 -25.92 -12.67 32.67
CA GLU A 680 -26.76 -13.61 33.43
C GLU A 680 -26.27 -15.06 33.20
N HIS A 681 -25.96 -15.79 34.26
CA HIS A 681 -25.64 -17.20 34.17
C HIS A 681 -26.90 -18.02 33.84
N VAL A 682 -26.87 -18.85 32.83
CA VAL A 682 -27.99 -19.69 32.39
C VAL A 682 -27.83 -21.11 32.93
N GLU A 683 -26.80 -21.83 32.48
CA GLU A 683 -26.50 -23.20 32.91
C GLU A 683 -25.04 -23.57 32.54
N GLY A 684 -24.39 -24.37 33.36
CA GLY A 684 -23.02 -24.83 33.10
C GLY A 684 -22.06 -23.64 32.81
N ASN A 685 -21.44 -23.60 31.64
CA ASN A 685 -20.58 -22.51 31.21
C ASN A 685 -21.30 -21.48 30.33
N LYS A 686 -22.63 -21.56 30.23
CA LYS A 686 -23.41 -20.71 29.34
C LYS A 686 -23.94 -19.48 30.06
N TYR A 687 -23.70 -18.33 29.50
CA TYR A 687 -24.09 -17.01 29.98
C TYR A 687 -24.91 -16.29 28.90
N LYS A 688 -25.80 -15.38 29.32
CA LYS A 688 -26.67 -14.62 28.48
C LYS A 688 -26.51 -13.12 28.74
N TYR A 689 -26.54 -12.33 27.69
CA TYR A 689 -26.59 -10.88 27.76
C TYR A 689 -27.76 -10.35 26.94
N THR A 690 -28.58 -9.52 27.55
CA THR A 690 -29.71 -8.84 26.91
C THR A 690 -29.36 -7.35 26.83
N PHE A 691 -29.44 -6.79 25.63
CA PHE A 691 -29.04 -5.41 25.38
C PHE A 691 -30.08 -4.43 25.92
N GLU A 692 -29.66 -3.50 26.76
CA GLU A 692 -30.52 -2.46 27.34
C GLU A 692 -30.59 -1.19 26.52
N LYS A 693 -29.54 -0.92 25.69
CA LYS A 693 -29.46 0.23 24.80
C LYS A 693 -29.95 -0.09 23.40
N ASN A 694 -30.55 0.91 22.75
CA ASN A 694 -30.82 0.82 21.31
C ASN A 694 -29.49 1.02 20.53
N TRP A 695 -29.17 0.04 19.69
CA TRP A 695 -28.01 0.03 18.82
C TRP A 695 -28.39 0.21 17.35
N GLU A 696 -29.62 0.66 17.07
CA GLU A 696 -30.06 0.96 15.71
C GLU A 696 -29.17 2.02 15.07
N GLY A 697 -28.63 1.72 13.89
CA GLY A 697 -27.72 2.61 13.17
C GLY A 697 -26.26 2.50 13.59
N TYR A 698 -25.90 1.59 14.49
CA TYR A 698 -24.52 1.32 14.89
C TYR A 698 -24.09 -0.09 14.45
N GLU A 699 -22.76 -0.29 14.34
CA GLU A 699 -22.12 -1.60 14.08
C GLU A 699 -21.43 -2.13 15.34
N PRO A 700 -22.19 -2.54 16.38
CA PRO A 700 -21.57 -2.91 17.63
C PRO A 700 -20.77 -4.20 17.51
N LEU A 701 -19.57 -4.13 18.11
CA LEU A 701 -18.73 -5.27 18.39
C LEU A 701 -18.90 -5.70 19.85
N ILE A 702 -18.70 -6.98 20.13
CA ILE A 702 -18.79 -7.54 21.47
C ILE A 702 -17.53 -8.29 21.85
N ILE A 703 -17.04 -8.05 23.07
CA ILE A 703 -15.97 -8.82 23.70
C ILE A 703 -16.54 -9.43 24.98
N PHE A 704 -16.39 -10.73 25.13
CA PHE A 704 -16.69 -11.42 26.38
C PHE A 704 -15.42 -11.51 27.22
N ASN A 705 -15.52 -11.35 28.53
CA ASN A 705 -14.38 -11.42 29.43
C ASN A 705 -14.77 -11.77 30.85
N ASP A 706 -13.80 -12.22 31.68
CA ASP A 706 -13.93 -12.45 33.09
C ASP A 706 -13.09 -11.47 33.94
N SER A 707 -12.70 -10.33 33.38
CA SER A 707 -11.77 -9.32 33.88
C SER A 707 -10.29 -9.70 33.86
N ASN A 708 -9.93 -10.97 33.67
CA ASN A 708 -8.56 -11.47 33.56
C ASN A 708 -8.29 -12.04 32.16
N ASN A 709 -9.30 -12.65 31.56
CA ASN A 709 -9.25 -13.26 30.24
C ASN A 709 -10.33 -12.63 29.35
N GLN A 710 -10.16 -12.67 28.04
CA GLN A 710 -11.13 -12.17 27.06
C GLN A 710 -11.28 -13.11 25.87
N SER A 711 -12.44 -13.06 25.19
CA SER A 711 -12.79 -13.96 24.08
C SER A 711 -11.99 -13.73 22.81
N ASN A 712 -11.44 -12.55 22.61
CA ASN A 712 -10.56 -12.19 21.50
C ASN A 712 -9.11 -12.07 21.96
N ALA A 713 -8.17 -12.16 21.03
CA ALA A 713 -6.76 -11.91 21.33
C ALA A 713 -6.56 -10.44 21.77
N ALA A 714 -5.56 -10.19 22.59
CA ALA A 714 -5.19 -8.83 22.98
C ALA A 714 -4.89 -8.00 21.71
N MET A 715 -5.57 -6.86 21.57
CA MET A 715 -5.51 -5.94 20.42
C MET A 715 -6.35 -6.35 19.18
N GLU A 716 -7.04 -7.48 19.21
CA GLU A 716 -8.03 -7.79 18.19
C GLU A 716 -9.38 -7.16 18.54
N PRO A 717 -10.16 -6.63 17.58
CA PRO A 717 -11.52 -6.16 17.85
C PRO A 717 -12.44 -7.29 18.28
N GLY A 718 -13.55 -6.92 18.89
CA GLY A 718 -14.61 -7.85 19.24
C GLY A 718 -15.30 -8.45 18.03
N GLU A 719 -16.12 -9.46 18.25
CA GLU A 719 -16.98 -10.05 17.23
C GLU A 719 -18.21 -9.18 16.95
N ASN A 720 -18.76 -9.27 15.72
CA ASN A 720 -20.02 -8.59 15.40
C ASN A 720 -21.19 -9.11 16.25
N VAL A 721 -22.04 -8.19 16.72
CA VAL A 721 -23.25 -8.54 17.45
C VAL A 721 -24.29 -9.09 16.48
N ILE A 722 -24.71 -10.33 16.70
CA ILE A 722 -25.80 -10.99 15.97
C ILE A 722 -26.86 -11.46 16.98
N ASN A 723 -28.08 -10.97 16.81
CA ASN A 723 -29.17 -11.34 17.72
C ASN A 723 -29.44 -12.85 17.70
N GLY A 724 -29.47 -13.47 18.90
CA GLY A 724 -29.68 -14.90 19.07
C GLY A 724 -28.44 -15.78 18.84
N LYS A 725 -27.28 -15.21 18.49
CA LYS A 725 -26.04 -15.98 18.31
C LYS A 725 -25.50 -16.48 19.64
N GLU A 726 -24.98 -17.72 19.62
CA GLU A 726 -24.14 -18.29 20.65
C GLU A 726 -22.68 -18.14 20.27
N TYR A 727 -21.90 -17.53 21.16
CA TYR A 727 -20.46 -17.26 20.98
C TYR A 727 -19.65 -18.21 21.86
N THR A 728 -18.42 -18.49 21.41
CA THR A 728 -17.41 -19.26 22.16
C THR A 728 -16.09 -18.54 22.10
N CYS A 729 -15.13 -18.87 22.96
CA CYS A 729 -13.74 -18.45 22.73
C CYS A 729 -13.14 -19.21 21.55
N ASN A 730 -12.56 -18.49 20.62
CA ASN A 730 -11.75 -19.03 19.52
C ASN A 730 -10.31 -19.25 19.96
#